data_35e28777f238fc593a9086e69e518746
#
_entry.id   35e28777f238fc593a9086e69e518746
#
_cell.length_a   1.000
_cell.length_b   1.000
_cell.length_c   1.000
_cell.angle_alpha   90.00
_cell.angle_beta   90.00
_cell.angle_gamma   90.00
#
_symmetry.space_group_name_H-M   'P 1'
#
loop_
_entity.id
_entity.type
_entity.pdbx_description
1 polymer ?
#
loop_
_entity_poly.entity_id
_entity_poly.type
_entity_poly.pdbx_seq_one_letter_code
_entity_poly.pdbx_strand_id
1 'polypeptide(L)'
;MPSQEPPRRRVPGPARPRNAAARAGRPRPAARPEQRRRPSSAAPRGRTPRGRSRRPLRLGSPRPRLRLVSLALTLVMIAFVVRLLQVQAVDANAYAAKAEKNRYLSYTVAAERGEITDRGGIALATSVDAYDITADPKMFTPEDSKAPDAPQQAAALLAPILGVDAAGLTKKLSKPKSRYAVLARRQTPQVWTQIKDLKSVFAEKAAKDKAAGGPGANVLAGVFQEPTTKRVYPNGGLAAGILGYVNAEGEGAGGLESQLDKELAGEDGTIKYAQSGGRRVPTAGTKEVPAVAGSDIELTIDRDIQWAAQKAISDQVAKSKADRGYVIVQNTRTGEVLAMANAPGFDPNDLSQADAAALGNAALQDVYEPGSTSKVMSMAAVLEEGVATPGTHVTVPNRLHRGDRLFKDDIDHKTWYLTLNGVLAKSSNIGTILATGQLGRTQAQANQVLHSYLRKFGIGSPTGLGYPGETAGILAKPQDWSTSQQYTIPFGQGLSLNAMQAASIYSTIANGGVRIEPTLVRGTKGADGRFTPAPAPAQRRVVSEKTAKTLATMLESVVDDREGTGTKAQIPGYRVAGKTGTANRVDPVRGGYHGYTASFAGFAPADNPQITVYCAIQNPTKGLYFGGQICGPIYKQVMEFALKTLQTAPSGSEPARLPVSFEPGE
;
A
#
# COMPACT_ATOMS: atom_id res chain seq x y z
N MET A 1 -22.57 44.15 3.22
CA MET A 1 -21.42 44.79 2.55
C MET A 1 -20.48 43.66 2.15
N PRO A 2 -20.10 43.52 0.89
CA PRO A 2 -19.53 42.28 0.33
C PRO A 2 -18.04 42.19 0.54
N SER A 3 -17.62 40.96 0.80
CA SER A 3 -16.25 40.46 0.93
C SER A 3 -15.55 40.39 -0.43
N GLN A 4 -14.33 40.91 -0.49
CA GLN A 4 -13.44 40.81 -1.65
C GLN A 4 -12.62 39.52 -1.59
N GLU A 5 -12.66 38.73 -2.65
CA GLU A 5 -11.72 37.65 -2.94
C GLU A 5 -10.37 38.21 -3.41
N PRO A 6 -9.23 37.56 -3.07
CA PRO A 6 -7.94 37.88 -3.67
C PRO A 6 -7.69 37.04 -4.93
N PRO A 7 -6.87 37.54 -5.89
CA PRO A 7 -6.74 36.96 -7.23
C PRO A 7 -5.84 35.73 -7.29
N ARG A 8 -6.26 34.74 -8.09
CA ARG A 8 -5.53 33.54 -8.44
C ARG A 8 -4.28 33.84 -9.28
N ARG A 9 -3.11 33.45 -8.81
CA ARG A 9 -1.87 33.41 -9.58
C ARG A 9 -1.93 32.28 -10.59
N ARG A 10 -1.75 32.57 -11.87
CA ARG A 10 -1.51 31.63 -12.97
C ARG A 10 -0.06 31.15 -12.92
N VAL A 11 0.13 29.86 -12.99
CA VAL A 11 1.43 29.20 -13.20
C VAL A 11 1.62 28.98 -14.70
N PRO A 12 2.77 29.33 -15.32
CA PRO A 12 3.03 29.09 -16.74
C PRO A 12 3.46 27.63 -16.99
N GLY A 13 2.86 26.99 -17.99
CA GLY A 13 3.27 25.69 -18.51
C GLY A 13 4.49 25.81 -19.45
N PRO A 14 5.23 24.72 -19.70
CA PRO A 14 6.47 24.73 -20.45
C PRO A 14 6.25 24.84 -21.95
N ALA A 15 7.11 25.65 -22.58
CA ALA A 15 7.17 25.96 -24.00
C ALA A 15 7.58 24.72 -24.84
N ARG A 16 6.90 24.53 -25.98
CA ARG A 16 7.33 23.67 -27.08
C ARG A 16 8.25 24.46 -28.03
N PRO A 17 9.30 23.85 -28.61
CA PRO A 17 10.13 24.52 -29.59
C PRO A 17 9.45 24.58 -30.97
N ARG A 18 9.50 25.75 -31.56
CA ARG A 18 9.16 26.00 -32.96
C ARG A 18 10.32 25.55 -33.85
N ASN A 19 10.03 24.72 -34.83
CA ASN A 19 10.87 24.57 -36.00
C ASN A 19 10.15 25.21 -37.20
N ALA A 20 10.83 26.20 -37.76
CA ALA A 20 10.49 26.83 -39.02
C ALA A 20 11.09 26.03 -40.15
N ALA A 21 10.31 25.70 -41.17
CA ALA A 21 10.80 25.37 -42.46
C ALA A 21 9.81 25.86 -43.54
N ALA A 22 10.39 26.47 -44.53
CA ALA A 22 9.90 27.38 -45.52
C ALA A 22 8.91 26.79 -46.55
N ARG A 23 8.13 27.71 -47.06
CA ARG A 23 7.22 27.71 -48.22
C ARG A 23 7.87 27.25 -49.53
N ALA A 24 7.12 26.50 -50.32
CA ALA A 24 6.89 26.71 -51.77
C ALA A 24 5.71 25.75 -52.12
N GLY A 25 4.64 26.10 -52.62
CA GLY A 25 4.25 26.91 -53.75
C GLY A 25 3.45 26.03 -54.67
N ARG A 26 2.13 25.87 -54.46
CA ARG A 26 1.18 25.40 -55.49
C ARG A 26 0.67 26.60 -56.24
N PRO A 27 0.39 26.46 -57.54
CA PRO A 27 -0.91 26.96 -58.00
C PRO A 27 -1.78 25.94 -58.73
N ARG A 28 -3.04 26.05 -58.48
CA ARG A 28 -4.19 25.42 -59.13
C ARG A 28 -4.75 26.35 -60.21
N PRO A 29 -5.69 25.86 -61.03
CA PRO A 29 -5.85 26.12 -62.44
C PRO A 29 -6.95 27.16 -62.73
N ALA A 30 -6.92 27.71 -63.92
CA ALA A 30 -8.04 28.51 -64.46
C ALA A 30 -8.33 28.05 -65.90
N ALA A 31 -9.46 27.54 -66.07
CA ALA A 31 -10.63 28.00 -66.84
C ALA A 31 -10.40 28.45 -68.31
N ARG A 32 -11.11 27.70 -69.16
CA ARG A 32 -11.53 28.11 -70.53
C ARG A 32 -12.14 29.50 -70.51
N PRO A 33 -12.12 30.21 -71.69
CA PRO A 33 -13.30 30.15 -72.54
C PRO A 33 -13.02 30.21 -74.07
N GLU A 34 -13.99 29.70 -74.73
CA GLU A 34 -14.53 29.80 -76.07
C GLU A 34 -14.27 31.09 -76.88
N GLN A 35 -14.30 30.87 -78.15
CA GLN A 35 -15.06 31.56 -79.24
C GLN A 35 -14.24 32.23 -80.32
N ARG A 36 -14.55 31.69 -81.51
CA ARG A 36 -15.06 32.32 -82.75
C ARG A 36 -14.07 33.09 -83.62
N ARG A 37 -13.90 32.77 -84.82
CA ARG A 37 -14.73 33.06 -86.05
C ARG A 37 -13.97 32.72 -87.31
N ARG A 38 -14.70 32.16 -88.19
CA ARG A 38 -14.50 32.12 -89.66
C ARG A 38 -14.65 33.58 -90.16
N PRO A 39 -14.37 33.90 -91.48
CA PRO A 39 -14.68 33.13 -92.64
C PRO A 39 -13.79 33.31 -93.91
N SER A 40 -14.15 32.53 -94.87
CA SER A 40 -14.46 32.71 -96.33
C SER A 40 -13.23 32.92 -97.23
N SER A 41 -13.22 32.35 -98.29
CA SER A 41 -13.91 32.05 -99.54
C SER A 41 -12.82 31.78 -100.59
N ALA A 42 -12.90 30.96 -101.43
CA ALA A 42 -13.58 30.82 -102.66
C ALA A 42 -13.02 29.63 -103.49
N ALA A 43 -13.91 28.90 -104.03
CA ALA A 43 -13.64 27.96 -105.12
C ALA A 43 -13.42 28.75 -106.45
N PRO A 44 -13.21 28.17 -107.59
CA PRO A 44 -13.44 26.77 -108.04
C PRO A 44 -12.53 26.23 -109.19
N ARG A 45 -12.86 25.03 -109.64
CA ARG A 45 -12.61 24.38 -110.96
C ARG A 45 -11.25 23.70 -111.09
N GLY A 46 -11.14 22.54 -111.57
CA GLY A 46 -11.98 21.61 -112.25
C GLY A 46 -11.13 20.47 -112.84
N ARG A 47 -11.78 19.35 -113.04
CA ARG A 47 -11.45 18.29 -113.98
C ARG A 47 -10.21 17.41 -113.80
N THR A 48 -10.54 16.24 -113.41
CA THR A 48 -10.63 14.91 -114.09
C THR A 48 -9.38 14.05 -114.09
N PRO A 49 -9.57 12.77 -114.28
CA PRO A 49 -8.91 11.78 -113.43
C PRO A 49 -7.80 11.04 -114.18
N ARG A 50 -6.85 10.53 -113.55
CA ARG A 50 -6.05 9.42 -114.10
C ARG A 50 -5.18 8.70 -113.09
N GLY A 51 -5.35 7.42 -113.06
CA GLY A 51 -4.25 6.51 -112.85
C GLY A 51 -4.00 6.00 -111.39
N ARG A 52 -4.68 4.90 -111.09
CA ARG A 52 -4.19 4.01 -110.04
C ARG A 52 -2.73 3.62 -110.36
N SER A 53 -1.82 4.13 -109.52
CA SER A 53 -0.53 3.46 -109.37
C SER A 53 -0.41 2.88 -107.96
N ARG A 54 -0.43 1.56 -107.86
CA ARG A 54 -0.16 0.80 -106.69
C ARG A 54 1.27 1.15 -106.21
N ARG A 55 1.38 1.93 -105.14
CA ARG A 55 2.69 2.08 -104.43
C ARG A 55 2.86 0.80 -103.60
N PRO A 56 4.08 0.15 -103.72
CA PRO A 56 4.42 -1.01 -102.88
C PRO A 56 4.47 -0.59 -101.40
N LEU A 57 3.83 -1.39 -100.55
CA LEU A 57 3.96 -1.31 -99.11
C LEU A 57 5.46 -1.54 -98.77
N ARG A 58 6.17 -0.48 -98.35
CA ARG A 58 7.50 -0.62 -97.72
C ARG A 58 7.27 -1.22 -96.36
N LEU A 59 7.58 -2.46 -96.14
CA LEU A 59 7.74 -3.13 -94.91
C LEU A 59 8.78 -2.36 -94.08
N GLY A 60 8.37 -1.63 -93.07
CA GLY A 60 9.25 -0.94 -92.17
C GLY A 60 10.22 -1.95 -91.53
N SER A 61 11.50 -1.64 -91.42
CA SER A 61 12.48 -2.54 -90.87
C SER A 61 12.15 -2.88 -89.41
N PRO A 62 12.07 -4.16 -89.00
CA PRO A 62 11.73 -4.57 -87.65
C PRO A 62 12.81 -4.18 -86.61
N ARG A 63 14.02 -3.81 -87.09
CA ARG A 63 15.19 -3.48 -86.23
C ARG A 63 14.96 -2.37 -85.18
N PRO A 64 14.35 -1.19 -85.47
CA PRO A 64 14.13 -0.16 -84.46
C PRO A 64 13.10 -0.57 -83.42
N ARG A 65 12.05 -1.35 -83.85
CA ARG A 65 11.02 -1.86 -82.91
C ARG A 65 11.60 -2.91 -81.97
N LEU A 66 12.42 -3.82 -82.48
CA LEU A 66 13.13 -4.81 -81.67
C LEU A 66 14.09 -4.13 -80.67
N ARG A 67 14.83 -3.10 -81.09
CA ARG A 67 15.69 -2.33 -80.21
C ARG A 67 14.92 -1.62 -79.10
N LEU A 68 13.72 -1.07 -79.39
CA LEU A 68 12.88 -0.40 -78.41
C LEU A 68 12.30 -1.42 -77.38
N VAL A 69 11.83 -2.60 -77.88
CA VAL A 69 11.37 -3.67 -77.00
C VAL A 69 12.50 -4.23 -76.14
N SER A 70 13.71 -4.42 -76.77
CA SER A 70 14.89 -4.88 -76.05
C SER A 70 15.32 -3.88 -74.97
N LEU A 71 15.32 -2.57 -75.25
CA LEU A 71 15.60 -1.51 -74.32
C LEU A 71 14.57 -1.47 -73.16
N ALA A 72 13.30 -1.57 -73.47
CA ALA A 72 12.23 -1.64 -72.47
C ALA A 72 12.39 -2.87 -71.55
N LEU A 73 12.69 -4.03 -72.13
CA LEU A 73 12.93 -5.26 -71.36
C LEU A 73 14.15 -5.13 -70.45
N THR A 74 15.23 -4.54 -70.98
CA THR A 74 16.46 -4.29 -70.22
C THR A 74 16.17 -3.33 -69.04
N LEU A 75 15.39 -2.26 -69.24
CA LEU A 75 15.00 -1.33 -68.18
C LEU A 75 14.14 -2.02 -67.10
N VAL A 76 13.21 -2.88 -67.54
CA VAL A 76 12.43 -3.69 -66.61
C VAL A 76 13.31 -4.65 -65.83
N MET A 77 14.27 -5.32 -66.47
CA MET A 77 15.21 -6.22 -65.81
C MET A 77 16.11 -5.45 -64.83
N ILE A 78 16.59 -4.26 -65.16
CA ILE A 78 17.34 -3.40 -64.26
C ILE A 78 16.48 -3.00 -63.07
N ALA A 79 15.25 -2.61 -63.27
CA ALA A 79 14.32 -2.28 -62.17
C ALA A 79 14.09 -3.49 -61.24
N PHE A 80 13.96 -4.71 -61.79
CA PHE A 80 13.88 -5.93 -60.97
C PHE A 80 15.19 -6.19 -60.18
N VAL A 81 16.36 -6.03 -60.81
CA VAL A 81 17.63 -6.20 -60.11
C VAL A 81 17.80 -5.17 -59.01
N VAL A 82 17.52 -3.89 -59.29
CA VAL A 82 17.58 -2.83 -58.27
C VAL A 82 16.60 -3.14 -57.13
N ARG A 83 15.40 -3.57 -57.43
CA ARG A 83 14.38 -3.96 -56.41
C ARG A 83 14.85 -5.19 -55.62
N LEU A 84 15.45 -6.16 -56.26
CA LEU A 84 15.99 -7.35 -55.62
C LEU A 84 17.12 -7.01 -54.66
N LEU A 85 18.06 -6.16 -55.10
CA LEU A 85 19.14 -5.64 -54.25
C LEU A 85 18.61 -4.82 -53.09
N GLN A 86 17.61 -3.97 -53.31
CA GLN A 86 16.97 -3.23 -52.25
C GLN A 86 16.36 -4.18 -51.21
N VAL A 87 15.59 -5.18 -51.61
CA VAL A 87 14.90 -6.12 -50.68
C VAL A 87 15.90 -7.06 -49.99
N GLN A 88 16.94 -7.54 -50.71
CA GLN A 88 17.86 -8.54 -50.20
C GLN A 88 19.10 -7.98 -49.49
N ALA A 89 19.54 -6.76 -49.83
CA ALA A 89 20.71 -6.15 -49.26
C ALA A 89 20.42 -4.97 -48.33
N VAL A 90 19.56 -4.04 -48.74
CA VAL A 90 19.25 -2.82 -47.97
C VAL A 90 18.17 -3.07 -46.93
N ASP A 91 17.06 -3.67 -47.34
CA ASP A 91 15.87 -3.87 -46.48
C ASP A 91 15.82 -5.29 -45.87
N ALA A 92 16.84 -6.12 -46.09
CA ALA A 92 16.85 -7.53 -45.66
C ALA A 92 16.54 -7.68 -44.17
N ASN A 93 17.21 -6.87 -43.32
CA ASN A 93 17.01 -6.90 -41.88
C ASN A 93 15.63 -6.43 -41.48
N ALA A 94 15.06 -5.44 -42.17
CA ALA A 94 13.70 -4.94 -41.88
C ALA A 94 12.62 -5.98 -42.26
N TYR A 95 12.79 -6.66 -43.41
CA TYR A 95 11.90 -7.74 -43.82
C TYR A 95 12.06 -8.99 -42.94
N ALA A 96 13.30 -9.33 -42.54
CA ALA A 96 13.55 -10.42 -41.60
C ALA A 96 12.91 -10.14 -40.24
N ALA A 97 13.07 -8.95 -39.69
CA ALA A 97 12.44 -8.53 -38.43
C ALA A 97 10.90 -8.55 -38.53
N LYS A 98 10.33 -8.09 -39.65
CA LYS A 98 8.90 -8.15 -39.91
C LYS A 98 8.37 -9.59 -40.05
N ALA A 99 9.12 -10.45 -40.72
CA ALA A 99 8.79 -11.87 -40.84
C ALA A 99 8.91 -12.57 -39.47
N GLU A 100 9.91 -12.26 -38.67
CA GLU A 100 10.09 -12.76 -37.31
C GLU A 100 8.91 -12.33 -36.42
N LYS A 101 8.55 -11.04 -36.44
CA LYS A 101 7.40 -10.52 -35.69
C LYS A 101 6.06 -11.18 -36.07
N ASN A 102 5.88 -11.53 -37.32
CA ASN A 102 4.66 -12.20 -37.80
C ASN A 102 4.65 -13.71 -37.57
N ARG A 103 5.84 -14.32 -37.43
CA ARG A 103 6.02 -15.78 -37.27
C ARG A 103 6.07 -16.22 -35.82
N TYR A 104 6.61 -15.37 -34.93
CA TYR A 104 6.77 -15.69 -33.52
C TYR A 104 5.72 -14.97 -32.69
N LEU A 105 5.05 -15.72 -31.84
CA LEU A 105 4.23 -15.19 -30.75
C LEU A 105 5.07 -15.18 -29.48
N SER A 106 5.03 -14.06 -28.76
CA SER A 106 5.69 -13.94 -27.46
C SER A 106 4.63 -13.93 -26.38
N TYR A 107 4.77 -14.81 -25.39
CA TYR A 107 3.98 -14.82 -24.16
C TYR A 107 4.87 -14.41 -23.01
N THR A 108 4.35 -13.54 -22.16
CA THR A 108 4.92 -13.28 -20.84
C THR A 108 4.51 -14.40 -19.90
N VAL A 109 5.49 -14.96 -19.20
CA VAL A 109 5.26 -15.89 -18.11
C VAL A 109 5.40 -15.08 -16.83
N ALA A 110 4.28 -14.82 -16.17
CA ALA A 110 4.30 -14.02 -14.94
C ALA A 110 5.18 -14.69 -13.88
N ALA A 111 6.03 -13.87 -13.25
CA ALA A 111 6.78 -14.32 -12.09
C ALA A 111 5.83 -14.62 -10.92
N GLU A 112 6.17 -15.61 -10.12
CA GLU A 112 5.49 -15.86 -8.87
C GLU A 112 5.91 -14.78 -7.86
N ARG A 113 4.93 -14.07 -7.29
CA ARG A 113 5.17 -13.06 -6.26
C ARG A 113 5.52 -13.76 -4.96
N GLY A 114 6.65 -13.40 -4.35
CA GLY A 114 7.17 -13.98 -3.12
C GLY A 114 6.14 -13.98 -1.98
N GLU A 115 6.23 -14.95 -1.11
CA GLU A 115 5.36 -15.08 0.06
C GLU A 115 5.71 -14.03 1.13
N ILE A 116 4.70 -13.65 1.93
CA ILE A 116 4.93 -12.93 3.19
C ILE A 116 4.50 -13.89 4.29
N THR A 117 5.46 -14.24 5.17
CA THR A 117 5.23 -15.19 6.27
C THR A 117 5.35 -14.50 7.62
N ASP A 118 4.75 -15.10 8.63
CA ASP A 118 5.01 -14.74 10.02
C ASP A 118 6.41 -15.22 10.48
N ARG A 119 6.78 -14.93 11.71
CA ARG A 119 8.07 -15.34 12.30
C ARG A 119 8.26 -16.86 12.42
N GLY A 120 7.18 -17.64 12.31
CA GLY A 120 7.16 -19.10 12.34
C GLY A 120 7.10 -19.73 10.95
N GLY A 121 7.14 -18.93 9.88
CA GLY A 121 7.06 -19.40 8.50
C GLY A 121 5.63 -19.69 8.02
N ILE A 122 4.61 -19.23 8.75
CA ILE A 122 3.20 -19.39 8.35
C ILE A 122 2.83 -18.30 7.36
N ALA A 123 2.29 -18.67 6.20
CA ALA A 123 1.92 -17.73 5.16
C ALA A 123 0.81 -16.76 5.62
N LEU A 124 1.10 -15.47 5.51
CA LEU A 124 0.17 -14.36 5.71
C LEU A 124 -0.33 -13.81 4.37
N ALA A 125 0.51 -13.86 3.34
CA ALA A 125 0.14 -13.57 1.96
C ALA A 125 0.91 -14.51 1.03
N THR A 126 0.20 -15.17 0.10
CA THR A 126 0.79 -16.13 -0.84
C THR A 126 0.21 -15.92 -2.24
N SER A 127 0.87 -16.49 -3.24
CA SER A 127 0.40 -16.50 -4.62
C SER A 127 -0.10 -17.89 -4.99
N VAL A 128 -1.23 -17.94 -5.68
CA VAL A 128 -1.79 -19.21 -6.18
C VAL A 128 -2.00 -19.12 -7.69
N ASP A 129 -1.96 -20.26 -8.36
CA ASP A 129 -2.26 -20.35 -9.78
C ASP A 129 -3.63 -19.74 -10.09
N ALA A 130 -3.71 -18.97 -11.14
CA ALA A 130 -4.91 -18.34 -11.63
C ALA A 130 -4.90 -18.23 -13.16
N TYR A 131 -6.03 -17.84 -13.73
CA TYR A 131 -6.17 -17.62 -15.15
C TYR A 131 -6.87 -16.29 -15.44
N ASP A 132 -6.29 -15.52 -16.33
CA ASP A 132 -7.03 -14.45 -16.99
C ASP A 132 -7.91 -15.09 -18.06
N ILE A 133 -9.22 -14.86 -17.99
CA ILE A 133 -10.17 -15.32 -19.00
C ILE A 133 -10.25 -14.28 -20.08
N THR A 134 -9.79 -14.68 -21.28
CA THR A 134 -9.68 -13.78 -22.44
C THR A 134 -10.56 -14.25 -23.57
N ALA A 135 -10.81 -13.38 -24.52
CA ALA A 135 -11.56 -13.71 -25.72
C ALA A 135 -10.97 -13.05 -26.97
N ASP A 136 -11.17 -13.68 -28.13
CA ASP A 136 -11.01 -13.08 -29.45
C ASP A 136 -12.41 -12.61 -29.96
N PRO A 137 -12.74 -11.31 -29.80
CA PRO A 137 -14.07 -10.81 -30.20
C PRO A 137 -14.42 -11.05 -31.65
N LYS A 138 -13.44 -11.19 -32.54
CA LYS A 138 -13.71 -11.53 -33.95
C LYS A 138 -14.40 -12.88 -34.08
N MET A 139 -14.12 -13.87 -33.22
CA MET A 139 -14.73 -15.20 -33.27
C MET A 139 -16.19 -15.21 -32.82
N PHE A 140 -16.74 -14.08 -32.36
CA PHE A 140 -18.14 -13.92 -31.98
C PHE A 140 -18.94 -13.19 -33.05
N THR A 141 -18.33 -12.82 -34.19
CA THR A 141 -19.10 -12.30 -35.34
C THR A 141 -19.98 -13.38 -35.95
N PRO A 142 -21.10 -13.03 -36.60
CA PRO A 142 -22.00 -14.02 -37.26
C PRO A 142 -21.28 -14.91 -38.27
N GLU A 143 -20.26 -14.37 -38.97
CA GLU A 143 -19.48 -15.12 -39.95
C GLU A 143 -18.62 -16.23 -39.31
N ASP A 144 -18.01 -15.95 -38.15
CA ASP A 144 -17.09 -16.88 -37.49
C ASP A 144 -17.83 -17.83 -36.52
N SER A 145 -18.74 -17.31 -35.70
CA SER A 145 -19.50 -18.08 -34.68
C SER A 145 -20.64 -18.90 -35.24
N LYS A 146 -21.13 -18.54 -36.43
CA LYS A 146 -22.36 -19.08 -37.06
C LYS A 146 -23.63 -18.80 -36.24
N ALA A 147 -23.60 -17.81 -35.33
CA ALA A 147 -24.74 -17.36 -34.54
C ALA A 147 -24.82 -15.82 -34.59
N PRO A 148 -25.95 -15.21 -34.89
CA PRO A 148 -26.07 -13.76 -35.05
C PRO A 148 -25.93 -13.00 -33.70
N ASP A 149 -26.28 -13.64 -32.60
CA ASP A 149 -26.30 -13.13 -31.24
C ASP A 149 -25.26 -13.80 -30.31
N ALA A 150 -24.17 -14.34 -30.90
CA ALA A 150 -23.12 -15.03 -30.18
C ALA A 150 -22.55 -14.23 -28.98
N PRO A 151 -22.29 -12.90 -29.06
CA PRO A 151 -21.82 -12.13 -27.91
C PRO A 151 -22.79 -12.16 -26.74
N GLN A 152 -24.10 -12.04 -27.00
CA GLN A 152 -25.13 -12.05 -25.95
C GLN A 152 -25.28 -13.43 -25.32
N GLN A 153 -25.31 -14.49 -26.12
CA GLN A 153 -25.39 -15.87 -25.63
C GLN A 153 -24.16 -16.23 -24.78
N ALA A 154 -22.96 -15.92 -25.28
CA ALA A 154 -21.72 -16.17 -24.54
C ALA A 154 -21.68 -15.38 -23.21
N ALA A 155 -22.09 -14.10 -23.24
CA ALA A 155 -22.15 -13.27 -22.03
C ALA A 155 -23.15 -13.84 -21.01
N ALA A 156 -24.33 -14.29 -21.45
CA ALA A 156 -25.32 -14.88 -20.55
C ALA A 156 -24.80 -16.16 -19.86
N LEU A 157 -24.02 -16.98 -20.57
CA LEU A 157 -23.42 -18.20 -20.06
C LEU A 157 -22.25 -17.95 -19.14
N LEU A 158 -21.40 -16.94 -19.44
CA LEU A 158 -20.17 -16.66 -18.71
C LEU A 158 -20.37 -15.75 -17.50
N ALA A 159 -21.35 -14.84 -17.53
CA ALA A 159 -21.57 -13.86 -16.47
C ALA A 159 -21.75 -14.51 -15.07
N PRO A 160 -22.59 -15.53 -14.88
CA PRO A 160 -22.74 -16.16 -13.57
C PRO A 160 -21.49 -16.92 -13.11
N ILE A 161 -20.71 -17.48 -14.05
CA ILE A 161 -19.47 -18.21 -13.73
C ILE A 161 -18.35 -17.24 -13.32
N LEU A 162 -18.26 -16.11 -14.01
CA LEU A 162 -17.21 -15.10 -13.80
C LEU A 162 -17.57 -14.08 -12.72
N GLY A 163 -18.81 -14.05 -12.24
CA GLY A 163 -19.27 -13.06 -11.26
C GLY A 163 -19.27 -11.63 -11.79
N VAL A 164 -19.51 -11.42 -13.12
CA VAL A 164 -19.46 -10.09 -13.75
C VAL A 164 -20.74 -9.79 -14.50
N ASP A 165 -20.96 -8.51 -14.80
CA ASP A 165 -22.15 -8.07 -15.52
C ASP A 165 -22.20 -8.58 -16.98
N ALA A 166 -23.33 -9.17 -17.37
CA ALA A 166 -23.54 -9.72 -18.70
C ALA A 166 -23.54 -8.63 -19.81
N ALA A 167 -24.05 -7.43 -19.54
CA ALA A 167 -24.06 -6.34 -20.51
C ALA A 167 -22.63 -5.84 -20.78
N GLY A 168 -21.79 -5.76 -19.73
CA GLY A 168 -20.37 -5.45 -19.84
C GLY A 168 -19.60 -6.48 -20.66
N LEU A 169 -19.87 -7.79 -20.45
CA LEU A 169 -19.28 -8.87 -21.26
C LEU A 169 -19.74 -8.77 -22.72
N THR A 170 -21.02 -8.58 -22.96
CA THR A 170 -21.58 -8.42 -24.33
C THR A 170 -20.86 -7.28 -25.07
N LYS A 171 -20.68 -6.12 -24.41
CA LYS A 171 -19.95 -4.97 -24.98
C LYS A 171 -18.49 -5.31 -25.33
N LYS A 172 -17.80 -6.10 -24.50
CA LYS A 172 -16.43 -6.55 -24.76
C LYS A 172 -16.36 -7.50 -25.96
N LEU A 173 -17.30 -8.47 -26.04
CA LEU A 173 -17.37 -9.49 -27.07
C LEU A 173 -17.84 -8.95 -28.43
N SER A 174 -18.64 -7.86 -28.46
CA SER A 174 -19.20 -7.26 -29.68
C SER A 174 -18.21 -6.33 -30.42
N LYS A 175 -16.89 -6.37 -30.16
CA LYS A 175 -15.90 -5.53 -30.85
C LYS A 175 -15.26 -6.24 -32.06
N PRO A 176 -15.82 -6.18 -33.27
CA PRO A 176 -15.43 -7.05 -34.39
C PRO A 176 -14.01 -6.79 -34.92
N LYS A 177 -13.44 -5.62 -34.63
CA LYS A 177 -12.05 -5.24 -35.00
C LYS A 177 -11.03 -5.63 -33.98
N SER A 178 -11.44 -6.06 -32.77
CA SER A 178 -10.53 -6.52 -31.72
C SER A 178 -10.29 -8.01 -31.85
N ARG A 179 -9.05 -8.42 -31.62
CA ARG A 179 -8.61 -9.82 -31.53
C ARG A 179 -8.33 -10.27 -30.11
N TYR A 180 -8.47 -9.35 -29.15
CA TYR A 180 -8.18 -9.59 -27.74
C TYR A 180 -9.08 -8.75 -26.83
N ALA A 181 -9.67 -9.42 -25.85
CA ALA A 181 -10.45 -8.77 -24.81
C ALA A 181 -10.32 -9.58 -23.51
N VAL A 182 -9.97 -8.93 -22.39
CA VAL A 182 -9.99 -9.55 -21.07
C VAL A 182 -11.43 -9.53 -20.56
N LEU A 183 -11.99 -10.71 -20.31
CA LEU A 183 -13.34 -10.89 -19.77
C LEU A 183 -13.33 -10.77 -18.25
N ALA A 184 -12.45 -11.55 -17.59
CA ALA A 184 -12.22 -11.51 -16.15
C ALA A 184 -10.75 -11.83 -15.87
N ARG A 185 -10.17 -11.18 -14.84
CA ARG A 185 -8.79 -11.40 -14.44
C ARG A 185 -8.69 -12.35 -13.25
N ARG A 186 -7.59 -13.08 -13.16
CA ARG A 186 -7.16 -13.85 -11.99
C ARG A 186 -8.22 -14.78 -11.41
N GLN A 187 -8.89 -15.48 -12.32
CA GLN A 187 -9.90 -16.46 -11.95
C GLN A 187 -9.23 -17.75 -11.46
N THR A 188 -9.86 -18.41 -10.49
CA THR A 188 -9.34 -19.68 -9.97
C THR A 188 -9.37 -20.79 -11.02
N PRO A 189 -8.52 -21.84 -10.89
CA PRO A 189 -8.54 -22.99 -11.80
C PRO A 189 -9.90 -23.66 -11.92
N GLN A 190 -10.71 -23.64 -10.86
CA GLN A 190 -12.08 -24.19 -10.84
C GLN A 190 -13.01 -23.43 -11.79
N VAL A 191 -12.91 -22.10 -11.85
CA VAL A 191 -13.69 -21.28 -12.79
C VAL A 191 -13.34 -21.63 -14.22
N TRP A 192 -12.06 -21.80 -14.53
CA TRP A 192 -11.66 -22.23 -15.88
C TRP A 192 -12.14 -23.64 -16.21
N THR A 193 -12.12 -24.57 -15.25
CA THR A 193 -12.64 -25.94 -15.44
C THR A 193 -14.11 -25.89 -15.84
N GLN A 194 -14.95 -25.10 -15.14
CA GLN A 194 -16.36 -24.92 -15.48
C GLN A 194 -16.53 -24.34 -16.90
N ILE A 195 -15.73 -23.35 -17.29
CA ILE A 195 -15.76 -22.79 -18.63
C ILE A 195 -15.33 -23.83 -19.67
N LYS A 196 -14.29 -24.61 -19.39
CA LYS A 196 -13.79 -25.67 -20.28
C LYS A 196 -14.82 -26.76 -20.51
N ASP A 197 -15.52 -27.19 -19.48
CA ASP A 197 -16.60 -28.19 -19.57
C ASP A 197 -17.76 -27.65 -20.42
N LEU A 198 -18.15 -26.39 -20.17
CA LEU A 198 -19.17 -25.74 -20.95
C LEU A 198 -18.77 -25.60 -22.44
N LYS A 199 -17.50 -25.22 -22.71
CA LYS A 199 -16.95 -25.17 -24.08
C LYS A 199 -17.01 -26.54 -24.76
N SER A 200 -16.73 -27.64 -24.04
CA SER A 200 -16.80 -29.00 -24.59
C SER A 200 -18.22 -29.35 -25.03
N VAL A 201 -19.21 -29.04 -24.19
CA VAL A 201 -20.65 -29.27 -24.53
C VAL A 201 -21.06 -28.51 -25.80
N PHE A 202 -20.66 -27.23 -25.89
CA PHE A 202 -20.99 -26.42 -27.08
C PHE A 202 -20.23 -26.89 -28.34
N ALA A 203 -19.00 -27.36 -28.19
CA ALA A 203 -18.23 -27.93 -29.30
C ALA A 203 -18.85 -29.24 -29.85
N GLU A 204 -19.29 -30.14 -28.96
CA GLU A 204 -19.97 -31.38 -29.34
C GLU A 204 -21.32 -31.11 -30.03
N LYS A 205 -22.09 -30.15 -29.46
CA LYS A 205 -23.36 -29.72 -30.06
C LYS A 205 -23.15 -29.16 -31.47
N ALA A 206 -22.15 -28.29 -31.64
CA ALA A 206 -21.80 -27.72 -32.93
C ALA A 206 -21.35 -28.79 -33.96
N ALA A 207 -20.57 -29.80 -33.49
CA ALA A 207 -20.12 -30.90 -34.34
C ALA A 207 -21.28 -31.78 -34.78
N LYS A 208 -22.23 -32.11 -33.91
CA LYS A 208 -23.43 -32.89 -34.23
C LYS A 208 -24.35 -32.12 -35.21
N ASP A 209 -24.59 -30.83 -34.96
CA ASP A 209 -25.37 -29.96 -35.84
C ASP A 209 -24.74 -29.89 -37.23
N LYS A 210 -23.43 -29.70 -37.33
CA LYS A 210 -22.71 -29.69 -38.61
C LYS A 210 -22.78 -31.03 -39.34
N ALA A 211 -22.71 -32.15 -38.63
CA ALA A 211 -22.89 -33.49 -39.23
C ALA A 211 -24.31 -33.71 -39.75
N ALA A 212 -25.32 -33.05 -39.18
CA ALA A 212 -26.70 -33.03 -39.64
C ALA A 212 -27.00 -31.98 -40.75
N GLY A 213 -25.99 -31.28 -41.26
CA GLY A 213 -26.12 -30.25 -42.29
C GLY A 213 -26.46 -28.84 -41.79
N GLY A 214 -26.44 -28.64 -40.47
CA GLY A 214 -26.67 -27.34 -39.85
C GLY A 214 -25.44 -26.42 -39.86
N PRO A 215 -25.56 -25.19 -39.35
CA PRO A 215 -24.48 -24.19 -39.34
C PRO A 215 -23.29 -24.55 -38.45
N GLY A 216 -23.47 -25.39 -37.42
CA GLY A 216 -22.43 -25.76 -36.45
C GLY A 216 -22.02 -24.60 -35.53
N ALA A 217 -23.01 -23.86 -35.01
CA ALA A 217 -22.75 -22.68 -34.18
C ALA A 217 -22.05 -23.02 -32.87
N ASN A 218 -20.93 -22.34 -32.58
CA ASN A 218 -20.20 -22.45 -31.31
C ASN A 218 -19.90 -21.08 -30.73
N VAL A 219 -20.73 -20.66 -29.78
CA VAL A 219 -20.66 -19.33 -29.14
C VAL A 219 -19.55 -19.19 -28.09
N LEU A 220 -18.84 -20.26 -27.72
CA LEU A 220 -17.76 -20.24 -26.77
C LEU A 220 -16.38 -20.55 -27.38
N ALA A 221 -16.31 -20.76 -28.70
CA ALA A 221 -15.04 -21.10 -29.36
C ALA A 221 -13.95 -20.05 -29.13
N GLY A 222 -14.33 -18.77 -29.10
CA GLY A 222 -13.45 -17.61 -28.97
C GLY A 222 -13.05 -17.26 -27.53
N VAL A 223 -13.31 -18.11 -26.53
CA VAL A 223 -12.90 -17.91 -25.13
C VAL A 223 -11.64 -18.70 -24.85
N PHE A 224 -10.65 -18.05 -24.23
CA PHE A 224 -9.33 -18.59 -23.91
C PHE A 224 -8.95 -18.32 -22.46
N GLN A 225 -7.88 -18.95 -21.99
CA GLN A 225 -7.22 -18.67 -20.74
C GLN A 225 -5.79 -18.21 -20.98
N GLU A 226 -5.30 -17.36 -20.11
CA GLU A 226 -3.88 -17.02 -20.00
C GLU A 226 -3.43 -17.31 -18.56
N PRO A 227 -2.37 -18.10 -18.36
CA PRO A 227 -1.86 -18.37 -17.01
C PRO A 227 -1.38 -17.08 -16.34
N THR A 228 -1.73 -16.92 -15.07
CA THR A 228 -1.31 -15.82 -14.21
C THR A 228 -1.30 -16.30 -12.76
N THR A 229 -0.99 -15.43 -11.82
CA THR A 229 -1.09 -15.70 -10.39
C THR A 229 -2.12 -14.81 -9.72
N LYS A 230 -2.74 -15.29 -8.64
CA LYS A 230 -3.64 -14.51 -7.79
C LYS A 230 -3.04 -14.42 -6.40
N ARG A 231 -2.89 -13.19 -5.88
CA ARG A 231 -2.52 -12.95 -4.49
C ARG A 231 -3.66 -13.33 -3.57
N VAL A 232 -3.37 -14.09 -2.53
CA VAL A 232 -4.34 -14.56 -1.54
C VAL A 232 -3.79 -14.29 -0.15
N TYR A 233 -4.65 -13.85 0.75
CA TYR A 233 -4.36 -13.63 2.16
C TYR A 233 -5.14 -14.68 2.97
N PRO A 234 -4.50 -15.83 3.31
CA PRO A 234 -5.19 -17.00 3.86
C PRO A 234 -5.91 -16.72 5.18
N ASN A 235 -5.42 -15.74 5.92
CA ASN A 235 -5.97 -15.36 7.23
C ASN A 235 -6.99 -14.19 7.14
N GLY A 236 -7.50 -13.87 5.92
CA GLY A 236 -8.43 -12.75 5.70
C GLY A 236 -7.87 -11.43 6.19
N GLY A 237 -8.61 -10.70 7.01
CA GLY A 237 -8.21 -9.39 7.53
C GLY A 237 -7.13 -9.39 8.61
N LEU A 238 -6.56 -10.55 8.96
CA LEU A 238 -5.49 -10.62 9.96
C LEU A 238 -4.24 -9.89 9.46
N ALA A 239 -3.73 -8.95 10.25
CA ALA A 239 -2.57 -8.12 9.92
C ALA A 239 -2.73 -7.28 8.62
N ALA A 240 -3.95 -7.13 8.09
CA ALA A 240 -4.19 -6.43 6.83
C ALA A 240 -3.59 -5.02 6.79
N GLY A 241 -3.66 -4.27 7.90
CA GLY A 241 -3.04 -2.95 8.03
C GLY A 241 -1.51 -2.96 7.97
N ILE A 242 -0.85 -4.12 8.18
CA ILE A 242 0.60 -4.30 8.01
C ILE A 242 0.90 -4.76 6.59
N LEU A 243 0.24 -5.83 6.16
CA LEU A 243 0.46 -6.46 4.85
C LEU A 243 0.13 -5.51 3.71
N GLY A 244 -0.99 -4.81 3.82
CA GLY A 244 -1.55 -4.04 2.72
C GLY A 244 -2.27 -4.93 1.72
N TYR A 245 -2.22 -4.57 0.46
CA TYR A 245 -2.92 -5.27 -0.63
C TYR A 245 -2.25 -5.01 -1.97
N VAL A 246 -2.59 -5.84 -2.96
CA VAL A 246 -2.20 -5.64 -4.37
C VAL A 246 -3.36 -5.07 -5.19
N ASN A 247 -3.05 -4.32 -6.25
CA ASN A 247 -4.03 -3.82 -7.21
C ASN A 247 -4.49 -4.92 -8.19
N ALA A 248 -5.35 -4.57 -9.14
CA ALA A 248 -5.86 -5.48 -10.16
C ALA A 248 -4.75 -6.01 -11.09
N GLU A 249 -3.66 -5.30 -11.24
CA GLU A 249 -2.49 -5.67 -12.03
C GLU A 249 -1.51 -6.58 -11.25
N GLY A 250 -1.67 -6.71 -9.91
CA GLY A 250 -0.84 -7.51 -9.01
C GLY A 250 0.36 -6.78 -8.43
N GLU A 251 0.39 -5.48 -8.61
CA GLU A 251 1.40 -4.62 -8.03
C GLU A 251 1.00 -4.24 -6.61
N GLY A 252 1.97 -4.09 -5.73
CA GLY A 252 1.72 -3.67 -4.35
C GLY A 252 1.13 -2.26 -4.27
N ALA A 253 -0.07 -2.12 -3.69
CA ALA A 253 -0.80 -0.86 -3.63
C ALA A 253 -0.94 -0.29 -2.21
N GLY A 254 -0.62 -1.06 -1.17
CA GLY A 254 -0.63 -0.62 0.22
C GLY A 254 0.28 -1.45 1.09
N GLY A 255 0.62 -0.95 2.28
CA GLY A 255 1.37 -1.66 3.29
C GLY A 255 2.74 -2.18 2.83
N LEU A 256 3.14 -3.32 3.39
CA LEU A 256 4.40 -4.00 3.02
C LEU A 256 4.38 -4.51 1.58
N GLU A 257 3.21 -4.88 1.04
CA GLU A 257 3.08 -5.24 -0.38
C GLU A 257 3.58 -4.11 -1.30
N SER A 258 3.29 -2.85 -0.96
CA SER A 258 3.77 -1.69 -1.71
C SER A 258 5.21 -1.31 -1.37
N GLN A 259 5.58 -1.38 -0.08
CA GLN A 259 6.93 -1.02 0.37
C GLN A 259 8.01 -1.94 -0.20
N LEU A 260 7.70 -3.24 -0.28
CA LEU A 260 8.61 -4.30 -0.70
C LEU A 260 8.22 -4.87 -2.08
N ASP A 261 7.53 -4.07 -2.91
CA ASP A 261 6.99 -4.54 -4.19
C ASP A 261 8.09 -5.06 -5.13
N LYS A 262 9.25 -4.40 -5.14
CA LYS A 262 10.39 -4.80 -5.99
C LYS A 262 10.96 -6.16 -5.61
N GLU A 263 11.07 -6.42 -4.32
CA GLU A 263 11.57 -7.68 -3.78
C GLU A 263 10.57 -8.81 -3.99
N LEU A 264 9.27 -8.50 -3.81
CA LEU A 264 8.18 -9.46 -3.91
C LEU A 264 7.81 -9.81 -5.37
N ALA A 265 7.87 -8.87 -6.30
CA ALA A 265 7.30 -9.02 -7.65
C ALA A 265 8.02 -10.09 -8.50
N GLY A 266 9.34 -10.27 -8.32
CA GLY A 266 10.15 -11.10 -9.20
C GLY A 266 10.36 -10.49 -10.60
N GLU A 267 10.85 -11.30 -11.52
CA GLU A 267 11.09 -10.91 -12.91
C GLU A 267 10.34 -11.85 -13.88
N ASP A 268 9.46 -11.27 -14.68
CA ASP A 268 8.68 -12.03 -15.65
C ASP A 268 9.56 -12.72 -16.69
N GLY A 269 9.22 -13.95 -17.00
CA GLY A 269 9.79 -14.71 -18.09
C GLY A 269 9.13 -14.43 -19.44
N THR A 270 9.72 -14.93 -20.51
CA THR A 270 9.12 -14.87 -21.85
C THR A 270 9.29 -16.19 -22.59
N ILE A 271 8.20 -16.64 -23.23
CA ILE A 271 8.21 -17.80 -24.15
C ILE A 271 7.89 -17.28 -25.53
N LYS A 272 8.85 -17.47 -26.47
CA LYS A 272 8.65 -17.17 -27.90
C LYS A 272 8.58 -18.46 -28.69
N TYR A 273 7.50 -18.71 -29.40
CA TYR A 273 7.36 -19.85 -30.28
C TYR A 273 6.80 -19.44 -31.65
N ALA A 274 7.17 -20.20 -32.68
CA ALA A 274 6.67 -19.97 -34.03
C ALA A 274 5.25 -20.50 -34.19
N GLN A 275 4.41 -19.73 -34.88
CA GLN A 275 3.06 -20.16 -35.27
C GLN A 275 2.84 -20.01 -36.77
N SER A 276 1.97 -20.86 -37.33
CA SER A 276 1.47 -20.79 -38.69
C SER A 276 -0.03 -21.11 -38.69
N GLY A 277 -0.84 -20.19 -39.24
CA GLY A 277 -2.28 -20.35 -39.25
C GLY A 277 -2.93 -20.52 -37.86
N GLY A 278 -2.36 -19.89 -36.82
CA GLY A 278 -2.88 -19.99 -35.45
C GLY A 278 -2.46 -21.26 -34.70
N ARG A 279 -1.63 -22.13 -35.31
CA ARG A 279 -1.08 -23.34 -34.66
C ARG A 279 0.41 -23.23 -34.40
N ARG A 280 0.85 -23.70 -33.23
CA ARG A 280 2.26 -23.79 -32.85
C ARG A 280 2.98 -24.71 -33.85
N VAL A 281 4.17 -24.30 -34.34
CA VAL A 281 5.03 -25.11 -35.19
C VAL A 281 6.09 -25.75 -34.27
N PRO A 282 5.99 -27.07 -33.94
CA PRO A 282 6.87 -27.69 -32.94
C PRO A 282 8.34 -27.72 -33.35
N THR A 283 8.62 -27.76 -34.66
CA THR A 283 9.97 -27.90 -35.23
C THR A 283 10.75 -26.57 -35.33
N ALA A 284 10.11 -25.42 -35.06
CA ALA A 284 10.74 -24.11 -35.27
C ALA A 284 11.51 -23.56 -34.05
N GLY A 285 11.75 -24.38 -33.06
CA GLY A 285 12.46 -23.98 -31.82
C GLY A 285 11.62 -23.01 -30.95
N THR A 286 11.65 -23.24 -29.66
CA THR A 286 11.10 -22.30 -28.66
C THR A 286 12.26 -21.58 -28.00
N LYS A 287 12.19 -20.25 -27.93
CA LYS A 287 13.10 -19.47 -27.08
C LYS A 287 12.36 -19.16 -25.77
N GLU A 288 12.94 -19.61 -24.67
CA GLU A 288 12.39 -19.40 -23.35
C GLU A 288 13.39 -18.66 -22.49
N VAL A 289 12.91 -17.61 -21.83
CA VAL A 289 13.58 -16.96 -20.72
C VAL A 289 12.68 -17.28 -19.51
N PRO A 290 13.14 -18.13 -18.56
CA PRO A 290 12.34 -18.48 -17.41
C PRO A 290 12.03 -17.25 -16.55
N ALA A 291 10.86 -17.25 -15.91
CA ALA A 291 10.54 -16.25 -14.89
C ALA A 291 11.41 -16.51 -13.64
N VAL A 292 11.77 -15.45 -12.95
CA VAL A 292 12.45 -15.51 -11.66
C VAL A 292 11.46 -15.11 -10.58
N ALA A 293 11.13 -16.02 -9.67
CA ALA A 293 10.23 -15.76 -8.57
C ALA A 293 10.73 -14.61 -7.67
N GLY A 294 9.83 -13.85 -7.10
CA GLY A 294 10.14 -12.84 -6.09
C GLY A 294 10.71 -13.46 -4.82
N SER A 295 11.36 -12.65 -4.00
CA SER A 295 11.87 -13.08 -2.70
C SER A 295 10.72 -13.18 -1.69
N ASP A 296 10.72 -14.25 -0.87
CA ASP A 296 9.84 -14.36 0.28
C ASP A 296 10.30 -13.40 1.39
N ILE A 297 9.35 -12.85 2.13
CA ILE A 297 9.60 -11.93 3.25
C ILE A 297 9.14 -12.60 4.55
N GLU A 298 10.07 -12.77 5.48
CA GLU A 298 9.76 -13.25 6.83
C GLU A 298 9.59 -12.05 7.77
N LEU A 299 8.40 -11.94 8.39
CA LEU A 299 8.07 -10.87 9.31
C LEU A 299 8.47 -11.20 10.74
N THR A 300 8.54 -10.15 11.58
CA THR A 300 8.66 -10.29 13.03
C THR A 300 7.33 -10.62 13.70
N ILE A 301 6.22 -10.45 12.99
CA ILE A 301 4.86 -10.70 13.46
C ILE A 301 4.71 -12.17 13.86
N ASP A 302 4.13 -12.38 15.03
CA ASP A 302 3.64 -13.67 15.48
C ASP A 302 2.13 -13.73 15.19
N ARG A 303 1.72 -14.66 14.34
CA ARG A 303 0.33 -14.77 13.87
C ARG A 303 -0.67 -14.90 15.02
N ASP A 304 -0.32 -15.69 16.03
CA ASP A 304 -1.24 -16.00 17.13
C ASP A 304 -1.36 -14.82 18.11
N ILE A 305 -0.24 -14.12 18.39
CA ILE A 305 -0.24 -12.87 19.17
C ILE A 305 -0.99 -11.77 18.39
N GLN A 306 -0.80 -11.67 17.07
CA GLN A 306 -1.53 -10.74 16.21
C GLN A 306 -3.04 -11.00 16.26
N TRP A 307 -3.44 -12.28 16.17
CA TRP A 307 -4.85 -12.65 16.28
C TRP A 307 -5.46 -12.26 17.63
N ALA A 308 -4.76 -12.56 18.73
CA ALA A 308 -5.24 -12.21 20.07
C ALA A 308 -5.39 -10.67 20.23
N ALA A 309 -4.40 -9.91 19.74
CA ALA A 309 -4.42 -8.45 19.79
C ALA A 309 -5.56 -7.87 18.93
N GLN A 310 -5.71 -8.39 17.70
CA GLN A 310 -6.74 -7.92 16.77
C GLN A 310 -8.16 -8.22 17.25
N LYS A 311 -8.37 -9.43 17.80
CA LYS A 311 -9.64 -9.79 18.39
C LYS A 311 -9.97 -8.91 19.59
N ALA A 312 -9.05 -8.72 20.52
CA ALA A 312 -9.27 -7.93 21.73
C ALA A 312 -9.63 -6.46 21.41
N ILE A 313 -8.91 -5.85 20.44
CA ILE A 313 -9.18 -4.45 20.09
C ILE A 313 -10.47 -4.31 19.28
N SER A 314 -10.77 -5.24 18.36
CA SER A 314 -12.01 -5.21 17.57
C SER A 314 -13.24 -5.37 18.44
N ASP A 315 -13.23 -6.33 19.37
CA ASP A 315 -14.32 -6.56 20.33
C ASP A 315 -14.58 -5.29 21.19
N GLN A 316 -13.51 -4.63 21.63
CA GLN A 316 -13.65 -3.44 22.47
C GLN A 316 -14.09 -2.21 21.68
N VAL A 317 -13.59 -2.00 20.46
CA VAL A 317 -14.06 -0.91 19.58
C VAL A 317 -15.55 -1.04 19.31
N ALA A 318 -16.01 -2.25 18.98
CA ALA A 318 -17.43 -2.53 18.78
C ALA A 318 -18.25 -2.31 20.06
N LYS A 319 -17.77 -2.81 21.20
CA LYS A 319 -18.45 -2.69 22.51
C LYS A 319 -18.60 -1.24 22.97
N SER A 320 -17.55 -0.45 22.81
CA SER A 320 -17.52 0.97 23.23
C SER A 320 -18.05 1.93 22.17
N LYS A 321 -18.42 1.43 20.98
CA LYS A 321 -18.77 2.24 19.80
C LYS A 321 -17.73 3.33 19.55
N ALA A 322 -16.46 2.94 19.61
CA ALA A 322 -15.34 3.82 19.36
C ALA A 322 -15.08 3.99 17.86
N ASP A 323 -14.47 5.09 17.47
CA ASP A 323 -14.11 5.34 16.08
C ASP A 323 -13.01 4.38 15.62
N ARG A 324 -11.98 4.16 16.47
CA ARG A 324 -10.81 3.32 16.18
C ARG A 324 -10.16 2.77 17.43
N GLY A 325 -9.31 1.76 17.26
CA GLY A 325 -8.47 1.25 18.31
C GLY A 325 -7.21 0.60 17.77
N TYR A 326 -6.14 0.60 18.58
CA TYR A 326 -4.83 0.04 18.22
C TYR A 326 -4.29 -0.80 19.37
N VAL A 327 -3.61 -1.90 19.04
CA VAL A 327 -2.76 -2.65 19.96
C VAL A 327 -1.42 -2.92 19.29
N ILE A 328 -0.34 -2.61 19.98
CA ILE A 328 1.03 -2.94 19.55
C ILE A 328 1.67 -3.84 20.61
N VAL A 329 2.28 -4.92 20.17
CA VAL A 329 3.11 -5.82 20.98
C VAL A 329 4.51 -5.79 20.44
N GLN A 330 5.49 -5.43 21.27
CA GLN A 330 6.87 -5.28 20.86
C GLN A 330 7.80 -6.07 21.81
N ASN A 331 8.78 -6.77 21.24
CA ASN A 331 9.90 -7.31 22.01
C ASN A 331 10.81 -6.18 22.47
N THR A 332 11.00 -6.03 23.77
CA THR A 332 11.75 -4.91 24.36
C THR A 332 13.23 -4.90 24.01
N ARG A 333 13.81 -6.08 23.77
CA ARG A 333 15.27 -6.27 23.60
C ARG A 333 15.72 -6.26 22.16
N THR A 334 14.84 -6.65 21.23
CA THR A 334 15.17 -6.75 19.81
C THR A 334 14.55 -5.63 18.98
N GLY A 335 13.51 -4.97 19.50
CA GLY A 335 12.72 -4.00 18.74
C GLY A 335 11.71 -4.65 17.80
N GLU A 336 11.67 -5.98 17.67
CA GLU A 336 10.72 -6.71 16.84
C GLU A 336 9.28 -6.38 17.23
N VAL A 337 8.47 -6.02 16.25
CA VAL A 337 7.02 -5.86 16.40
C VAL A 337 6.37 -7.23 16.23
N LEU A 338 5.84 -7.79 17.33
CA LEU A 338 5.21 -9.11 17.35
C LEU A 338 3.75 -9.05 16.92
N ALA A 339 3.09 -7.92 17.16
CA ALA A 339 1.75 -7.64 16.67
C ALA A 339 1.52 -6.13 16.53
N MET A 340 0.75 -5.74 15.52
CA MET A 340 0.24 -4.39 15.30
C MET A 340 -1.17 -4.48 14.77
N ALA A 341 -2.14 -4.45 15.67
CA ALA A 341 -3.54 -4.63 15.38
C ALA A 341 -4.27 -3.28 15.30
N ASN A 342 -5.13 -3.14 14.31
CA ASN A 342 -6.00 -1.98 14.10
C ASN A 342 -7.46 -2.42 14.07
N ALA A 343 -8.37 -1.59 14.57
CA ALA A 343 -9.81 -1.75 14.43
C ALA A 343 -10.47 -0.38 14.15
N PRO A 344 -11.39 -0.30 13.15
CA PRO A 344 -11.78 -1.34 12.23
C PRO A 344 -10.62 -1.74 11.27
N GLY A 345 -10.67 -2.96 10.77
CA GLY A 345 -9.77 -3.48 9.74
C GLY A 345 -10.50 -3.71 8.42
N PHE A 346 -9.81 -4.32 7.46
CA PHE A 346 -10.35 -4.70 6.14
C PHE A 346 -9.86 -6.10 5.76
N ASP A 347 -10.52 -6.73 4.76
CA ASP A 347 -10.03 -7.97 4.15
C ASP A 347 -9.34 -7.64 2.81
N PRO A 348 -8.04 -7.91 2.66
CA PRO A 348 -7.31 -7.66 1.41
C PRO A 348 -7.79 -8.51 0.23
N ASN A 349 -8.51 -9.62 0.49
CA ASN A 349 -9.10 -10.45 -0.56
C ASN A 349 -10.35 -9.81 -1.18
N ASP A 350 -11.04 -8.92 -0.44
CA ASP A 350 -12.24 -8.20 -0.90
C ASP A 350 -12.26 -6.73 -0.44
N LEU A 351 -11.66 -5.88 -1.24
CA LEU A 351 -11.62 -4.43 -0.97
C LEU A 351 -12.94 -3.71 -1.26
N SER A 352 -13.90 -4.37 -1.91
CA SER A 352 -15.18 -3.73 -2.29
C SER A 352 -16.03 -3.32 -1.09
N GLN A 353 -15.84 -3.97 0.05
CA GLN A 353 -16.52 -3.71 1.31
C GLN A 353 -15.69 -2.84 2.28
N ALA A 354 -14.46 -2.49 1.90
CA ALA A 354 -13.56 -1.76 2.77
C ALA A 354 -13.87 -0.26 2.79
N ASP A 355 -13.95 0.33 3.98
CA ASP A 355 -13.90 1.79 4.11
C ASP A 355 -12.50 2.27 3.70
N ALA A 356 -12.44 3.27 2.82
CA ALA A 356 -11.18 3.88 2.37
C ALA A 356 -10.30 4.33 3.55
N ALA A 357 -10.91 4.79 4.65
CA ALA A 357 -10.21 5.18 5.87
C ALA A 357 -9.61 3.99 6.66
N ALA A 358 -10.01 2.75 6.36
CA ALA A 358 -9.47 1.54 6.99
C ALA A 358 -8.34 0.89 6.19
N LEU A 359 -8.13 1.29 4.91
CA LEU A 359 -7.13 0.68 4.01
C LEU A 359 -5.67 0.95 4.40
N GLY A 360 -5.43 1.87 5.33
CA GLY A 360 -4.10 2.18 5.85
C GLY A 360 -3.77 1.47 7.16
N ASN A 361 -2.62 1.85 7.74
CA ASN A 361 -2.24 1.44 9.10
C ASN A 361 -2.47 2.58 10.09
N ALA A 362 -3.66 2.62 10.68
CA ALA A 362 -4.04 3.70 11.58
C ALA A 362 -3.13 3.82 12.82
N ALA A 363 -2.50 2.73 13.29
CA ALA A 363 -1.54 2.76 14.40
C ALA A 363 -0.28 3.58 14.07
N LEU A 364 0.08 3.72 12.79
CA LEU A 364 1.23 4.47 12.30
C LEU A 364 0.85 5.84 11.70
N GLN A 365 -0.37 5.96 11.20
CA GLN A 365 -0.81 7.13 10.43
C GLN A 365 -1.60 8.14 11.27
N ASP A 366 -2.37 7.67 12.26
CA ASP A 366 -3.09 8.56 13.16
C ASP A 366 -2.14 9.22 14.16
N VAL A 367 -2.36 10.50 14.42
CA VAL A 367 -1.68 11.25 15.48
C VAL A 367 -2.69 11.72 16.52
N TYR A 368 -2.32 11.57 17.77
CA TYR A 368 -3.17 11.97 18.90
C TYR A 368 -2.32 12.41 20.09
N GLU A 369 -2.92 13.18 20.99
CA GLU A 369 -2.29 13.56 22.24
C GLU A 369 -2.24 12.35 23.17
N PRO A 370 -1.06 11.93 23.66
CA PRO A 370 -0.91 10.74 24.49
C PRO A 370 -1.50 10.87 25.89
N GLY A 371 -1.70 12.11 26.36
CA GLY A 371 -2.11 12.38 27.72
C GLY A 371 -1.14 11.76 28.74
N SER A 372 -1.69 11.24 29.83
CA SER A 372 -0.88 10.77 30.97
C SER A 372 0.08 9.60 30.68
N THR A 373 -0.03 8.91 29.54
CA THR A 373 1.00 7.92 29.16
C THR A 373 2.35 8.59 28.82
N SER A 374 2.36 9.87 28.47
CA SER A 374 3.60 10.62 28.23
C SER A 374 4.34 11.02 29.50
N LYS A 375 3.70 10.97 30.68
CA LYS A 375 4.35 11.33 31.96
C LYS A 375 5.61 10.51 32.24
N VAL A 376 5.71 9.31 31.64
CA VAL A 376 6.94 8.49 31.71
C VAL A 376 8.15 9.23 31.16
N MET A 377 8.01 10.02 30.08
CA MET A 377 9.12 10.81 29.52
C MET A 377 9.50 11.99 30.43
N SER A 378 8.50 12.63 31.04
CA SER A 378 8.71 13.72 32.00
C SER A 378 9.41 13.25 33.27
N MET A 379 8.97 12.10 33.83
CA MET A 379 9.62 11.49 35.00
C MET A 379 11.02 10.97 34.66
N ALA A 380 11.23 10.43 33.45
CA ALA A 380 12.56 10.06 32.99
C ALA A 380 13.52 11.24 32.97
N ALA A 381 13.08 12.41 32.47
CA ALA A 381 13.88 13.62 32.48
C ALA A 381 14.20 14.09 33.93
N VAL A 382 13.19 14.12 34.79
CA VAL A 382 13.33 14.54 36.20
C VAL A 382 14.33 13.67 36.98
N LEU A 383 14.23 12.34 36.77
CA LEU A 383 15.13 11.37 37.41
C LEU A 383 16.55 11.42 36.82
N GLU A 384 16.70 11.55 35.51
CA GLU A 384 17.99 11.55 34.83
C GLU A 384 18.80 12.81 35.15
N GLU A 385 18.13 13.98 35.21
CA GLU A 385 18.77 15.23 35.63
C GLU A 385 19.04 15.29 37.17
N GLY A 386 18.59 14.28 37.94
CA GLY A 386 18.81 14.16 39.35
C GLY A 386 18.12 15.24 40.20
N VAL A 387 17.13 15.94 39.63
CA VAL A 387 16.40 17.01 40.34
C VAL A 387 15.37 16.49 41.34
N ALA A 388 14.99 15.20 41.22
CA ALA A 388 14.17 14.52 42.22
C ALA A 388 14.43 13.00 42.22
N THR A 389 14.00 12.33 43.29
CA THR A 389 14.03 10.88 43.49
C THR A 389 12.60 10.35 43.65
N PRO A 390 12.35 9.03 43.60
CA PRO A 390 11.02 8.47 43.82
C PRO A 390 10.36 8.90 45.13
N GLY A 391 11.17 9.11 46.20
CA GLY A 391 10.71 9.54 47.51
C GLY A 391 10.59 11.06 47.66
N THR A 392 10.96 11.87 46.67
CA THR A 392 10.86 13.33 46.78
C THR A 392 9.44 13.77 47.05
N HIS A 393 9.22 14.59 48.10
CA HIS A 393 7.94 15.08 48.53
C HIS A 393 7.39 16.14 47.57
N VAL A 394 6.15 16.00 47.17
CA VAL A 394 5.43 16.91 46.27
C VAL A 394 4.07 17.24 46.86
N THR A 395 3.91 18.48 47.34
CA THR A 395 2.61 18.96 47.80
C THR A 395 1.75 19.40 46.61
N VAL A 396 0.65 18.68 46.35
CA VAL A 396 -0.19 18.86 45.21
C VAL A 396 -1.51 19.55 45.60
N PRO A 397 -1.68 20.85 45.34
CA PRO A 397 -2.92 21.55 45.63
C PRO A 397 -4.03 21.09 44.68
N ASN A 398 -5.31 21.26 45.05
CA ASN A 398 -6.44 20.94 44.20
C ASN A 398 -6.46 21.73 42.89
N ARG A 399 -5.90 22.94 42.90
CA ARG A 399 -5.78 23.83 41.73
C ARG A 399 -4.40 24.50 41.74
N LEU A 400 -3.84 24.63 40.54
CA LEU A 400 -2.56 25.31 40.33
C LEU A 400 -2.72 26.37 39.26
N HIS A 401 -2.52 27.66 39.66
CA HIS A 401 -2.50 28.74 38.68
C HIS A 401 -1.10 28.85 38.05
N ARG A 402 -1.01 28.80 36.76
CA ARG A 402 0.24 29.04 36.00
C ARG A 402 -0.10 29.78 34.68
N GLY A 403 0.62 30.86 34.41
CA GLY A 403 0.34 31.71 33.27
C GLY A 403 -1.10 32.24 33.32
N ASP A 404 -1.84 31.99 32.26
CA ASP A 404 -3.24 32.42 32.06
C ASP A 404 -4.25 31.33 32.39
N ARG A 405 -3.83 30.18 32.96
CA ARG A 405 -4.69 29.01 33.15
C ARG A 405 -4.65 28.45 34.57
N LEU A 406 -5.80 27.95 35.00
CA LEU A 406 -5.95 27.20 36.22
C LEU A 406 -5.90 25.69 35.89
N PHE A 407 -4.85 25.01 36.32
CA PHE A 407 -4.66 23.58 36.11
C PHE A 407 -5.30 22.78 37.23
N LYS A 408 -5.76 21.57 36.89
CA LYS A 408 -6.35 20.61 37.81
C LYS A 408 -5.96 19.18 37.46
N ASP A 409 -6.12 18.30 38.42
CA ASP A 409 -6.07 16.85 38.18
C ASP A 409 -7.42 16.34 37.66
N ASP A 410 -7.49 15.08 37.23
CA ASP A 410 -8.68 14.47 36.63
C ASP A 410 -9.84 14.34 37.61
N ILE A 411 -9.55 14.31 38.90
CA ILE A 411 -10.51 14.29 40.00
C ILE A 411 -10.25 15.46 40.96
N ASP A 412 -11.31 15.98 41.57
CA ASP A 412 -11.17 16.98 42.62
C ASP A 412 -10.71 16.29 43.93
N HIS A 413 -9.79 16.93 44.64
CA HIS A 413 -9.19 16.39 45.86
C HIS A 413 -8.82 17.49 46.85
N LYS A 414 -8.66 17.16 48.11
CA LYS A 414 -7.94 18.03 49.09
C LYS A 414 -6.47 18.09 48.66
N THR A 415 -5.67 18.97 49.23
CA THR A 415 -4.20 18.95 49.05
C THR A 415 -3.72 17.53 49.26
N TRP A 416 -3.03 16.98 48.25
CA TRP A 416 -2.36 15.69 48.32
C TRP A 416 -0.90 15.90 48.72
N TYR A 417 -0.43 15.06 49.64
CA TYR A 417 0.97 14.97 50.03
C TYR A 417 1.55 13.71 49.40
N LEU A 418 2.11 13.83 48.21
CA LEU A 418 2.56 12.72 47.41
C LEU A 418 4.08 12.68 47.34
N THR A 419 4.66 11.49 47.33
CA THR A 419 5.99 11.31 46.81
C THR A 419 5.98 11.46 45.27
N LEU A 420 7.16 11.62 44.65
CA LEU A 420 7.24 11.62 43.18
C LEU A 420 6.68 10.32 42.59
N ASN A 421 6.88 9.16 43.28
CA ASN A 421 6.26 7.89 42.93
C ASN A 421 4.72 8.01 42.98
N GLY A 422 4.18 8.66 44.00
CA GLY A 422 2.75 8.90 44.14
C GLY A 422 2.18 9.82 43.08
N VAL A 423 2.91 10.82 42.63
CA VAL A 423 2.54 11.66 41.47
C VAL A 423 2.34 10.81 40.24
N LEU A 424 3.19 9.82 39.98
CA LEU A 424 3.07 8.92 38.83
C LEU A 424 1.93 7.89 39.03
N ALA A 425 1.83 7.28 40.22
CA ALA A 425 0.82 6.26 40.56
C ALA A 425 -0.61 6.81 40.47
N LYS A 426 -0.87 7.97 41.08
CA LYS A 426 -2.16 8.69 41.00
C LYS A 426 -2.35 9.47 39.72
N SER A 427 -1.32 9.54 38.87
CA SER A 427 -1.38 10.27 37.59
C SER A 427 -1.63 11.77 37.72
N SER A 428 -1.10 12.43 38.78
CA SER A 428 -1.31 13.86 38.99
C SER A 428 -0.71 14.72 37.85
N ASN A 429 -1.54 15.56 37.23
CA ASN A 429 -1.12 16.58 36.27
C ASN A 429 -0.35 17.71 36.98
N ILE A 430 -0.90 18.17 38.10
CA ILE A 430 -0.31 19.25 38.90
C ILE A 430 1.05 18.79 39.42
N GLY A 431 1.14 17.59 40.02
CA GLY A 431 2.40 17.04 40.49
C GLY A 431 3.45 16.92 39.39
N THR A 432 3.05 16.55 38.17
CA THR A 432 3.95 16.49 37.01
C THR A 432 4.43 17.87 36.60
N ILE A 433 3.59 18.91 36.59
CA ILE A 433 3.97 20.29 36.31
C ILE A 433 5.03 20.76 37.34
N LEU A 434 4.76 20.49 38.63
CA LEU A 434 5.68 20.89 39.72
C LEU A 434 7.05 20.19 39.60
N ALA A 435 7.06 18.89 39.33
CA ALA A 435 8.29 18.12 39.16
C ALA A 435 9.10 18.59 37.94
N THR A 436 8.47 18.76 36.79
CA THR A 436 9.16 19.19 35.56
C THR A 436 9.62 20.64 35.60
N GLY A 437 8.99 21.48 36.43
CA GLY A 437 9.43 22.83 36.68
C GLY A 437 10.83 22.92 37.35
N GLN A 438 11.29 21.83 37.99
CA GLN A 438 12.63 21.73 38.62
C GLN A 438 13.74 21.43 37.60
N LEU A 439 13.43 21.13 36.34
CA LEU A 439 14.40 20.83 35.27
C LEU A 439 15.25 22.04 34.87
N GLY A 440 14.95 23.25 35.36
CA GLY A 440 15.71 24.44 35.08
C GLY A 440 15.45 25.55 36.11
N ARG A 441 16.35 26.50 36.19
CA ARG A 441 16.20 27.68 37.08
C ARG A 441 15.06 28.59 36.60
N THR A 442 14.68 28.52 35.31
CA THR A 442 13.59 29.25 34.73
C THR A 442 12.68 28.27 33.95
N GLN A 443 11.41 28.62 33.75
CA GLN A 443 10.49 27.80 32.93
C GLN A 443 11.03 27.55 31.53
N ALA A 444 11.68 28.54 30.92
CA ALA A 444 12.26 28.39 29.58
C ALA A 444 13.40 27.36 29.56
N GLN A 445 14.26 27.31 30.58
CA GLN A 445 15.28 26.27 30.69
C GLN A 445 14.65 24.89 30.92
N ALA A 446 13.68 24.78 31.83
CA ALA A 446 12.95 23.53 32.06
C ALA A 446 12.29 23.00 30.78
N ASN A 447 11.69 23.88 29.99
CA ASN A 447 11.09 23.53 28.69
C ASN A 447 12.14 23.02 27.71
N GLN A 448 13.33 23.62 27.63
CA GLN A 448 14.41 23.16 26.74
C GLN A 448 14.90 21.76 27.14
N VAL A 449 15.12 21.53 28.44
CA VAL A 449 15.52 20.20 28.94
C VAL A 449 14.46 19.17 28.64
N LEU A 450 13.20 19.42 29.00
CA LEU A 450 12.09 18.49 28.70
C LEU A 450 12.00 18.21 27.21
N HIS A 451 12.03 19.22 26.35
CA HIS A 451 11.96 19.05 24.90
C HIS A 451 13.09 18.14 24.37
N SER A 452 14.31 18.28 24.92
CA SER A 452 15.44 17.43 24.53
C SER A 452 15.17 15.95 24.80
N TYR A 453 14.54 15.61 25.95
CA TYR A 453 14.15 14.23 26.26
C TYR A 453 13.00 13.75 25.37
N LEU A 454 11.98 14.56 25.13
CA LEU A 454 10.89 14.21 24.20
C LEU A 454 11.45 13.86 22.80
N ARG A 455 12.43 14.63 22.31
CA ARG A 455 13.16 14.34 21.08
C ARG A 455 14.00 13.05 21.17
N LYS A 456 14.71 12.84 22.27
CA LYS A 456 15.47 11.60 22.50
C LYS A 456 14.55 10.36 22.52
N PHE A 457 13.34 10.46 23.02
CA PHE A 457 12.34 9.38 22.96
C PHE A 457 11.74 9.17 21.55
N GLY A 458 11.96 10.09 20.61
CA GLY A 458 11.55 9.95 19.21
C GLY A 458 10.35 10.78 18.79
N ILE A 459 9.81 11.65 19.65
CA ILE A 459 8.68 12.50 19.28
C ILE A 459 9.12 13.53 18.23
N GLY A 460 8.28 13.71 17.20
CA GLY A 460 8.56 14.59 16.05
C GLY A 460 9.54 13.98 15.04
N SER A 461 9.68 12.65 15.02
CA SER A 461 10.46 11.90 14.02
C SER A 461 9.77 10.55 13.75
N PRO A 462 9.80 10.01 12.53
CA PRO A 462 9.36 8.65 12.24
C PRO A 462 10.07 7.63 13.13
N THR A 463 9.47 6.45 13.32
CA THR A 463 10.01 5.45 14.24
C THR A 463 11.23 4.71 13.72
N GLY A 464 11.41 4.69 12.39
CA GLY A 464 12.46 3.93 11.71
C GLY A 464 11.92 2.70 10.96
N LEU A 465 10.62 2.39 11.05
CA LEU A 465 10.00 1.29 10.31
C LEU A 465 10.05 1.47 8.79
N GLY A 466 10.12 2.71 8.30
CA GLY A 466 10.04 3.00 6.86
C GLY A 466 8.66 2.71 6.25
N TYR A 467 7.64 2.48 7.06
CA TYR A 467 6.30 2.11 6.60
C TYR A 467 5.60 3.26 5.85
N PRO A 468 4.91 2.97 4.72
CA PRO A 468 4.26 4.01 3.91
C PRO A 468 3.23 4.82 4.70
N GLY A 469 3.40 6.15 4.68
CA GLY A 469 2.47 7.06 5.35
C GLY A 469 2.64 7.14 6.88
N GLU A 470 3.73 6.60 7.45
CA GLU A 470 4.02 6.77 8.86
C GLU A 470 4.18 8.26 9.20
N THR A 471 3.52 8.68 10.28
CA THR A 471 3.58 10.06 10.78
C THR A 471 4.70 10.24 11.82
N ALA A 472 5.33 11.40 11.79
CA ALA A 472 6.39 11.75 12.76
C ALA A 472 5.85 12.18 14.13
N GLY A 473 4.52 12.37 14.28
CA GLY A 473 3.97 13.09 15.42
C GLY A 473 4.25 14.60 15.34
N ILE A 474 3.80 15.34 16.35
CA ILE A 474 3.93 16.81 16.40
C ILE A 474 4.60 17.20 17.70
N LEU A 475 5.73 17.88 17.61
CA LEU A 475 6.43 18.48 18.74
C LEU A 475 6.99 19.84 18.33
N ALA A 476 6.35 20.92 18.78
CA ALA A 476 6.81 22.28 18.54
C ALA A 476 8.13 22.54 19.29
N LYS A 477 8.92 23.50 18.83
CA LYS A 477 10.11 23.95 19.55
C LYS A 477 9.71 24.70 20.81
N PRO A 478 10.53 24.69 21.90
CA PRO A 478 10.16 25.32 23.18
C PRO A 478 9.80 26.80 23.09
N GLN A 479 10.44 27.55 22.20
CA GLN A 479 10.15 28.96 22.01
C GLN A 479 8.77 29.24 21.37
N ASP A 480 8.21 28.25 20.71
CA ASP A 480 6.90 28.33 20.02
C ASP A 480 5.76 27.85 20.93
N TRP A 481 6.06 27.37 22.15
CA TRP A 481 5.04 26.92 23.09
C TRP A 481 4.25 28.12 23.64
N SER A 482 2.93 28.04 23.57
CA SER A 482 2.06 29.05 24.19
C SER A 482 2.22 29.05 25.71
N THR A 483 1.71 30.10 26.37
CA THR A 483 1.73 30.25 27.81
C THR A 483 1.14 29.05 28.55
N SER A 484 0.12 28.39 27.99
CA SER A 484 -0.45 27.17 28.58
C SER A 484 0.26 25.88 28.16
N GLN A 485 0.75 25.79 26.91
CA GLN A 485 1.42 24.57 26.40
C GLN A 485 2.68 24.20 27.20
N GLN A 486 3.45 25.16 27.68
CA GLN A 486 4.64 24.91 28.52
C GLN A 486 4.30 24.12 29.81
N TYR A 487 3.04 24.12 30.24
CA TYR A 487 2.57 23.37 31.41
C TYR A 487 1.71 22.15 31.05
N THR A 488 1.17 22.06 29.82
CA THR A 488 0.40 20.89 29.38
C THR A 488 1.25 19.81 28.73
N ILE A 489 2.32 20.17 28.03
CA ILE A 489 3.26 19.22 27.40
C ILE A 489 3.84 18.21 28.42
N PRO A 490 4.24 18.59 29.66
CA PRO A 490 4.71 17.65 30.67
C PRO A 490 3.76 16.46 30.93
N PHE A 491 2.46 16.63 30.82
CA PHE A 491 1.49 15.56 31.02
C PHE A 491 0.77 15.09 29.74
N GLY A 492 1.33 15.46 28.56
CA GLY A 492 0.98 14.87 27.27
C GLY A 492 -0.14 15.55 26.50
N GLN A 493 -0.38 16.84 26.72
CA GLN A 493 -1.25 17.67 25.90
C GLN A 493 -0.45 18.78 25.24
N GLY A 494 -0.76 19.12 23.99
CA GLY A 494 0.01 20.08 23.18
C GLY A 494 1.17 19.45 22.40
N LEU A 495 1.28 18.14 22.39
CA LEU A 495 2.12 17.34 21.50
C LEU A 495 1.31 16.17 20.98
N SER A 496 1.72 15.59 19.85
CA SER A 496 1.05 14.39 19.32
C SER A 496 2.06 13.33 18.90
N LEU A 497 1.64 12.09 18.96
CA LEU A 497 2.41 10.93 18.55
C LEU A 497 1.53 9.87 17.90
N ASN A 498 2.12 8.90 17.20
CA ASN A 498 1.44 7.69 16.72
C ASN A 498 1.57 6.55 17.75
N ALA A 499 0.81 5.45 17.56
CA ALA A 499 0.79 4.36 18.52
C ALA A 499 2.13 3.62 18.62
N MET A 500 2.91 3.54 17.53
CA MET A 500 4.23 2.90 17.56
C MET A 500 5.26 3.73 18.33
N GLN A 501 5.21 5.05 18.21
CA GLN A 501 6.02 5.94 19.05
C GLN A 501 5.69 5.72 20.53
N ALA A 502 4.38 5.63 20.87
CA ALA A 502 3.95 5.36 22.24
C ALA A 502 4.50 4.02 22.78
N ALA A 503 4.42 2.94 22.01
CA ALA A 503 4.98 1.64 22.38
C ALA A 503 6.51 1.73 22.57
N SER A 504 7.22 2.39 21.66
CA SER A 504 8.68 2.54 21.70
C SER A 504 9.20 3.30 22.93
N ILE A 505 8.42 4.25 23.48
CA ILE A 505 8.74 4.96 24.70
C ILE A 505 8.84 3.98 25.87
N TYR A 506 7.84 3.11 26.04
CA TYR A 506 7.82 2.13 27.13
C TYR A 506 8.85 1.02 26.90
N SER A 507 9.01 0.57 25.66
CA SER A 507 10.07 -0.38 25.28
C SER A 507 11.48 0.18 25.61
N THR A 508 11.70 1.48 25.44
CA THR A 508 12.97 2.14 25.82
C THR A 508 13.23 2.03 27.31
N ILE A 509 12.24 2.29 28.16
CA ILE A 509 12.38 2.15 29.61
C ILE A 509 12.59 0.68 30.00
N ALA A 510 11.79 -0.21 29.44
CA ALA A 510 11.90 -1.66 29.62
C ALA A 510 13.28 -2.21 29.20
N ASN A 511 13.92 -1.61 28.20
CA ASN A 511 15.26 -1.97 27.70
C ASN A 511 16.38 -1.17 28.36
N GLY A 512 16.28 -0.87 29.66
CA GLY A 512 17.34 -0.20 30.41
C GLY A 512 17.70 1.19 29.85
N GLY A 513 16.78 1.92 29.25
CA GLY A 513 16.96 3.27 28.72
C GLY A 513 17.56 3.33 27.32
N VAL A 514 17.67 2.22 26.62
CA VAL A 514 18.13 2.15 25.22
C VAL A 514 16.93 2.02 24.28
N ARG A 515 16.70 3.01 23.44
CA ARG A 515 15.73 2.93 22.36
C ARG A 515 16.29 2.10 21.21
N ILE A 516 15.56 1.08 20.82
CA ILE A 516 15.80 0.29 19.62
C ILE A 516 14.73 0.68 18.60
N GLU A 517 15.12 0.94 17.36
CA GLU A 517 14.16 1.18 16.28
C GLU A 517 13.31 -0.07 16.05
N PRO A 518 11.97 0.08 15.96
CA PRO A 518 11.11 -1.07 15.71
C PRO A 518 11.37 -1.67 14.32
N THR A 519 11.20 -2.97 14.20
CA THR A 519 11.30 -3.68 12.92
C THR A 519 10.11 -4.61 12.70
N LEU A 520 9.67 -4.71 11.43
CA LEU A 520 8.63 -5.64 10.96
C LEU A 520 9.18 -6.80 10.13
N VAL A 521 10.42 -6.69 9.60
CA VAL A 521 11.02 -7.68 8.71
C VAL A 521 12.19 -8.34 9.43
N ARG A 522 12.19 -9.67 9.50
CA ARG A 522 13.30 -10.48 10.00
C ARG A 522 14.35 -10.76 8.93
N GLY A 523 13.91 -10.90 7.70
CA GLY A 523 14.77 -11.16 6.57
C GLY A 523 13.99 -11.52 5.31
N THR A 524 14.74 -11.82 4.26
CA THR A 524 14.24 -12.21 2.96
C THR A 524 14.82 -13.58 2.57
N LYS A 525 14.03 -14.38 1.86
CA LYS A 525 14.49 -15.65 1.29
C LYS A 525 14.40 -15.53 -0.23
N GLY A 526 15.55 -15.56 -0.89
CA GLY A 526 15.64 -15.45 -2.35
C GLY A 526 15.08 -16.68 -3.07
N ALA A 527 14.91 -16.58 -4.39
CA ALA A 527 14.47 -17.68 -5.25
C ALA A 527 15.42 -18.91 -5.17
N ASP A 528 16.67 -18.72 -4.75
CA ASP A 528 17.66 -19.79 -4.49
C ASP A 528 17.44 -20.50 -3.14
N GLY A 529 16.43 -20.09 -2.37
CA GLY A 529 16.11 -20.60 -1.04
C GLY A 529 17.01 -20.09 0.09
N ARG A 530 17.95 -19.18 -0.20
CA ARG A 530 18.88 -18.63 0.79
C ARG A 530 18.20 -17.54 1.60
N PHE A 531 18.23 -17.69 2.92
CA PHE A 531 17.77 -16.65 3.84
C PHE A 531 18.83 -15.57 4.06
N THR A 532 18.44 -14.31 3.92
CA THR A 532 19.26 -13.14 4.22
C THR A 532 18.58 -12.34 5.34
N PRO A 533 19.18 -12.28 6.54
CA PRO A 533 18.60 -11.54 7.66
C PRO A 533 18.56 -10.05 7.36
N ALA A 534 17.53 -9.38 7.88
CA ALA A 534 17.43 -7.94 7.82
C ALA A 534 18.58 -7.26 8.61
N PRO A 535 18.97 -6.04 8.25
CA PRO A 535 19.95 -5.27 9.01
C PRO A 535 19.52 -5.11 10.47
N ALA A 536 20.48 -5.14 11.39
CA ALA A 536 20.20 -4.88 12.81
C ALA A 536 19.61 -3.46 12.98
N PRO A 537 18.54 -3.29 13.78
CA PRO A 537 17.92 -1.99 13.99
C PRO A 537 18.86 -1.03 14.73
N ALA A 538 18.78 0.25 14.40
CA ALA A 538 19.57 1.27 15.06
C ALA A 538 19.17 1.42 16.55
N GLN A 539 20.16 1.68 17.39
CA GLN A 539 19.99 1.80 18.84
C GLN A 539 20.59 3.10 19.36
N ARG A 540 19.93 3.68 20.35
CA ARG A 540 20.50 4.85 21.05
C ARG A 540 20.08 4.88 22.50
N ARG A 541 20.99 5.29 23.37
CA ARG A 541 20.70 5.55 24.79
C ARG A 541 19.91 6.85 24.93
N VAL A 542 18.81 6.80 25.65
CA VAL A 542 17.91 7.93 25.94
C VAL A 542 18.14 8.40 27.39
N VAL A 543 18.17 7.46 28.32
CA VAL A 543 18.46 7.66 29.74
C VAL A 543 19.41 6.58 30.26
N SER A 544 19.99 6.79 31.43
CA SER A 544 20.83 5.81 32.09
C SER A 544 20.01 4.55 32.48
N GLU A 545 20.71 3.43 32.63
CA GLU A 545 20.10 2.18 33.10
C GLU A 545 19.52 2.34 34.51
N LYS A 546 20.19 3.11 35.38
CA LYS A 546 19.71 3.45 36.69
C LYS A 546 18.36 4.15 36.67
N THR A 547 18.25 5.20 35.85
CA THR A 547 16.98 5.93 35.66
C THR A 547 15.89 5.03 35.13
N ALA A 548 16.18 4.22 34.11
CA ALA A 548 15.22 3.30 33.52
C ALA A 548 14.69 2.27 34.54
N LYS A 549 15.58 1.65 35.34
CA LYS A 549 15.20 0.71 36.41
C LYS A 549 14.38 1.40 37.51
N THR A 550 14.79 2.59 37.93
CA THR A 550 14.06 3.37 38.94
C THR A 550 12.65 3.69 38.45
N LEU A 551 12.52 4.14 37.18
CA LEU A 551 11.22 4.48 36.59
C LEU A 551 10.36 3.22 36.35
N ALA A 552 10.95 2.09 35.99
CA ALA A 552 10.24 0.81 35.91
C ALA A 552 9.60 0.44 37.25
N THR A 553 10.33 0.56 38.36
CA THR A 553 9.82 0.34 39.71
C THR A 553 8.67 1.31 40.06
N MET A 554 8.80 2.60 39.71
CA MET A 554 7.69 3.56 39.90
C MET A 554 6.45 3.21 39.07
N LEU A 555 6.64 2.68 37.88
CA LEU A 555 5.52 2.25 36.99
C LEU A 555 4.80 1.01 37.51
N GLU A 556 5.44 0.18 38.34
CA GLU A 556 4.77 -0.93 39.02
C GLU A 556 3.74 -0.40 40.02
N SER A 557 4.04 0.68 40.77
CA SER A 557 3.08 1.30 41.68
C SER A 557 1.79 1.78 41.00
N VAL A 558 1.80 2.08 39.70
CA VAL A 558 0.61 2.42 38.93
C VAL A 558 -0.35 1.24 38.83
N VAL A 559 0.18 0.00 38.81
CA VAL A 559 -0.56 -1.24 38.58
C VAL A 559 -0.82 -2.01 39.85
N ASP A 560 0.15 -2.07 40.76
CA ASP A 560 0.09 -2.91 41.97
C ASP A 560 -0.49 -2.18 43.19
N ASP A 561 -0.32 -0.87 43.28
CA ASP A 561 -0.85 -0.10 44.38
C ASP A 561 -2.39 0.00 44.31
N ARG A 562 -3.06 -0.05 45.49
CA ARG A 562 -4.53 0.07 45.57
C ARG A 562 -5.05 1.42 45.07
N GLU A 563 -4.24 2.47 45.21
CA GLU A 563 -4.54 3.81 44.72
C GLU A 563 -4.03 4.05 43.29
N GLY A 564 -3.38 3.05 42.69
CA GLY A 564 -2.90 3.08 41.31
C GLY A 564 -4.04 3.08 40.29
N THR A 565 -3.82 3.79 39.19
CA THR A 565 -4.85 3.95 38.13
C THR A 565 -4.96 2.74 37.21
N GLY A 566 -4.01 1.81 37.24
CA GLY A 566 -3.83 0.70 36.32
C GLY A 566 -4.12 -0.71 36.86
N THR A 567 -4.78 -0.84 38.01
CA THR A 567 -4.99 -2.13 38.70
C THR A 567 -5.65 -3.23 37.87
N LYS A 568 -6.42 -2.88 36.82
CA LYS A 568 -7.01 -3.86 35.90
C LYS A 568 -6.02 -4.48 34.89
N ALA A 569 -4.78 -3.98 34.88
CA ALA A 569 -3.71 -4.55 34.06
C ALA A 569 -2.85 -5.58 34.83
N GLN A 570 -3.14 -5.86 36.09
CA GLN A 570 -2.44 -6.87 36.89
C GLN A 570 -2.54 -8.25 36.26
N ILE A 571 -1.41 -8.97 36.24
CA ILE A 571 -1.29 -10.34 35.70
C ILE A 571 -0.79 -11.26 36.81
N PRO A 572 -1.54 -12.27 37.22
CA PRO A 572 -1.10 -13.21 38.25
C PRO A 572 0.24 -13.85 37.91
N GLY A 573 1.17 -13.81 38.85
CA GLY A 573 2.52 -14.37 38.69
C GLY A 573 3.53 -13.51 37.93
N TYR A 574 3.13 -12.32 37.45
CA TYR A 574 4.00 -11.39 36.76
C TYR A 574 3.96 -9.99 37.38
N ARG A 575 5.11 -9.41 37.60
CA ARG A 575 5.24 -7.99 37.91
C ARG A 575 4.97 -7.20 36.65
N VAL A 576 4.08 -6.22 36.73
CA VAL A 576 3.68 -5.40 35.59
C VAL A 576 4.00 -3.94 35.86
N ALA A 577 4.76 -3.31 34.97
CA ALA A 577 5.01 -1.89 34.97
C ALA A 577 4.21 -1.22 33.84
N GLY A 578 3.42 -0.18 34.16
CA GLY A 578 2.59 0.44 33.14
C GLY A 578 2.01 1.80 33.54
N LYS A 579 1.32 2.44 32.62
CA LYS A 579 0.68 3.74 32.82
C LYS A 579 -0.62 3.87 32.03
N THR A 580 -1.63 4.38 32.67
CA THR A 580 -2.91 4.75 32.05
C THR A 580 -2.84 6.12 31.39
N GLY A 581 -3.60 6.30 30.32
CA GLY A 581 -3.85 7.58 29.69
C GLY A 581 -5.33 7.79 29.42
N THR A 582 -5.79 9.01 29.64
CA THR A 582 -7.11 9.50 29.24
C THR A 582 -6.90 10.94 28.81
N ALA A 583 -6.84 11.17 27.51
CA ALA A 583 -6.61 12.48 26.92
C ALA A 583 -7.86 13.01 26.25
N ASN A 584 -8.04 14.33 26.25
CA ASN A 584 -9.02 14.96 25.38
C ASN A 584 -8.60 14.73 23.92
N ARG A 585 -9.57 14.38 23.07
CA ARG A 585 -9.31 14.11 21.66
C ARG A 585 -9.51 15.38 20.82
N VAL A 586 -8.53 15.73 20.02
CA VAL A 586 -8.67 16.77 19.02
C VAL A 586 -9.58 16.27 17.90
N ASP A 587 -10.62 17.02 17.57
CA ASP A 587 -11.53 16.71 16.45
C ASP A 587 -11.08 17.51 15.21
N PRO A 588 -10.55 16.87 14.17
CA PRO A 588 -10.06 17.56 12.99
C PRO A 588 -11.17 18.14 12.10
N VAL A 589 -12.42 17.66 12.28
CA VAL A 589 -13.56 18.08 11.47
C VAL A 589 -14.29 19.26 12.13
N ARG A 590 -14.56 19.16 13.45
CA ARG A 590 -15.29 20.19 14.21
C ARG A 590 -14.36 21.26 14.77
N GLY A 591 -13.07 20.96 14.88
CA GLY A 591 -12.11 21.77 15.61
C GLY A 591 -12.24 21.65 17.11
N GLY A 592 -11.17 21.93 17.86
CA GLY A 592 -11.16 21.82 19.32
C GLY A 592 -11.16 20.38 19.85
N TYR A 593 -11.58 20.22 21.09
CA TYR A 593 -11.57 18.92 21.78
C TYR A 593 -12.97 18.33 21.84
N HIS A 594 -13.15 17.12 21.26
CA HIS A 594 -14.38 16.35 21.30
C HIS A 594 -14.11 14.87 21.54
N GLY A 595 -14.64 14.33 22.63
CA GLY A 595 -14.40 12.95 23.06
C GLY A 595 -13.03 12.76 23.72
N TYR A 596 -12.65 11.50 23.89
CA TYR A 596 -11.47 11.09 24.62
C TYR A 596 -10.65 10.06 23.82
N THR A 597 -9.33 10.06 24.06
CA THR A 597 -8.44 8.95 23.73
C THR A 597 -8.11 8.23 25.03
N ALA A 598 -8.57 6.98 25.14
CA ALA A 598 -8.24 6.10 26.25
C ALA A 598 -7.03 5.25 25.87
N SER A 599 -6.04 5.13 26.76
CA SER A 599 -4.85 4.34 26.47
C SER A 599 -4.27 3.66 27.71
N PHE A 600 -3.49 2.60 27.47
CA PHE A 600 -2.63 1.95 28.44
C PHE A 600 -1.36 1.48 27.77
N ALA A 601 -0.23 1.74 28.39
CA ALA A 601 1.07 1.26 27.96
C ALA A 601 1.80 0.60 29.12
N GLY A 602 2.47 -0.50 28.88
CA GLY A 602 3.23 -1.18 29.91
C GLY A 602 4.08 -2.33 29.37
N PHE A 603 4.86 -2.92 30.24
CA PHE A 603 5.72 -4.05 29.92
C PHE A 603 5.72 -5.08 31.06
N ALA A 604 6.00 -6.30 30.72
CA ALA A 604 6.11 -7.43 31.66
C ALA A 604 7.14 -8.47 31.15
N PRO A 605 7.74 -9.25 32.08
CA PRO A 605 7.82 -9.02 33.52
C PRO A 605 8.59 -7.73 33.85
N ALA A 606 8.23 -6.97 34.90
CA ALA A 606 8.89 -5.69 35.20
C ALA A 606 10.32 -5.87 35.75
N ASP A 607 10.60 -7.01 36.39
CA ASP A 607 11.93 -7.38 36.93
C ASP A 607 12.89 -7.89 35.81
N ASN A 608 12.36 -8.40 34.70
CA ASN A 608 13.12 -8.85 33.54
C ASN A 608 12.34 -8.60 32.24
N PRO A 609 12.21 -7.35 31.80
CA PRO A 609 11.33 -6.97 30.71
C PRO A 609 11.59 -7.71 29.40
N GLN A 610 10.56 -8.31 28.84
CA GLN A 610 10.57 -9.06 27.59
C GLN A 610 9.64 -8.43 26.55
N ILE A 611 8.45 -8.02 26.96
CA ILE A 611 7.36 -7.61 26.07
C ILE A 611 6.83 -6.26 26.55
N THR A 612 6.64 -5.36 25.59
CA THR A 612 5.88 -4.12 25.75
C THR A 612 4.56 -4.25 25.01
N VAL A 613 3.46 -3.86 25.64
CA VAL A 613 2.13 -3.75 24.99
C VAL A 613 1.62 -2.32 25.15
N TYR A 614 1.17 -1.76 24.05
CA TYR A 614 0.46 -0.49 23.99
C TYR A 614 -0.95 -0.71 23.44
N CYS A 615 -1.96 -0.13 24.10
CA CYS A 615 -3.34 -0.11 23.65
C CYS A 615 -3.87 1.32 23.66
N ALA A 616 -4.59 1.72 22.62
CA ALA A 616 -5.35 2.96 22.59
C ALA A 616 -6.70 2.78 21.90
N ILE A 617 -7.71 3.51 22.38
CA ILE A 617 -9.06 3.56 21.83
C ILE A 617 -9.46 5.01 21.63
N GLN A 618 -9.85 5.34 20.42
CA GLN A 618 -10.22 6.68 20.00
C GLN A 618 -11.74 6.86 20.09
N ASN A 619 -12.17 7.91 20.80
CA ASN A 619 -13.54 8.34 20.91
C ASN A 619 -14.53 7.22 21.36
N PRO A 620 -14.32 6.55 22.49
CA PRO A 620 -15.32 5.61 23.02
C PRO A 620 -16.58 6.40 23.40
N THR A 621 -17.71 6.12 22.72
CA THR A 621 -18.98 6.85 22.92
C THR A 621 -19.97 6.12 23.79
N LYS A 622 -19.72 4.83 24.10
CA LYS A 622 -20.56 4.00 24.93
C LYS A 622 -19.80 3.44 26.13
N GLY A 623 -20.31 3.66 27.33
CA GLY A 623 -19.79 3.12 28.58
C GLY A 623 -18.65 3.98 29.13
N LEU A 624 -17.61 3.32 29.67
CA LEU A 624 -16.45 3.98 30.28
C LEU A 624 -15.48 4.50 29.22
N TYR A 625 -14.76 5.57 29.56
CA TYR A 625 -13.75 6.18 28.68
C TYR A 625 -12.35 6.27 29.33
N PHE A 626 -12.21 5.84 30.59
CA PHE A 626 -10.90 5.85 31.26
C PHE A 626 -9.98 4.73 30.76
N GLY A 627 -8.73 5.08 30.45
CA GLY A 627 -7.76 4.14 29.88
C GLY A 627 -7.54 2.89 30.75
N GLY A 628 -7.42 3.05 32.08
CA GLY A 628 -7.29 1.92 33.01
C GLY A 628 -8.51 0.97 33.00
N GLN A 629 -9.70 1.49 32.67
CA GLN A 629 -10.93 0.70 32.67
C GLN A 629 -11.17 -0.07 31.34
N ILE A 630 -10.78 0.48 30.22
CA ILE A 630 -11.04 -0.12 28.90
C ILE A 630 -9.78 -0.67 28.22
N CYS A 631 -8.63 0.00 28.34
CA CYS A 631 -7.37 -0.50 27.79
C CYS A 631 -6.60 -1.41 28.75
N GLY A 632 -6.75 -1.25 30.08
CA GLY A 632 -6.13 -2.14 31.06
C GLY A 632 -6.50 -3.62 30.89
N PRO A 633 -7.79 -3.99 30.74
CA PRO A 633 -8.22 -5.36 30.45
C PRO A 633 -7.69 -5.91 29.12
N ILE A 634 -7.61 -5.07 28.05
CA ILE A 634 -7.06 -5.48 26.75
C ILE A 634 -5.55 -5.75 26.90
N TYR A 635 -4.84 -4.83 27.55
CA TYR A 635 -3.41 -5.01 27.87
C TYR A 635 -3.19 -6.35 28.59
N LYS A 636 -3.95 -6.60 29.68
CA LYS A 636 -3.86 -7.86 30.43
C LYS A 636 -4.04 -9.07 29.53
N GLN A 637 -5.14 -9.13 28.78
CA GLN A 637 -5.48 -10.25 27.90
C GLN A 637 -4.38 -10.50 26.86
N VAL A 638 -3.91 -9.46 26.18
CA VAL A 638 -2.89 -9.57 25.13
C VAL A 638 -1.53 -9.92 25.71
N MET A 639 -1.16 -9.29 26.86
CA MET A 639 0.11 -9.56 27.51
C MET A 639 0.17 -10.98 28.05
N GLU A 640 -0.88 -11.47 28.75
CA GLU A 640 -0.97 -12.87 29.23
C GLU A 640 -0.83 -13.86 28.08
N PHE A 641 -1.48 -13.58 26.95
CA PHE A 641 -1.39 -14.43 25.76
C PHE A 641 0.05 -14.43 25.20
N ALA A 642 0.65 -13.25 25.05
CA ALA A 642 2.00 -13.12 24.51
C ALA A 642 3.06 -13.76 25.43
N LEU A 643 2.96 -13.58 26.75
CA LEU A 643 3.86 -14.21 27.72
C LEU A 643 3.82 -15.74 27.66
N LYS A 644 2.61 -16.32 27.51
CA LYS A 644 2.40 -17.76 27.34
C LYS A 644 2.95 -18.25 26.02
N THR A 645 2.63 -17.59 24.91
CA THR A 645 3.08 -17.98 23.55
C THR A 645 4.60 -17.96 23.47
N LEU A 646 5.24 -16.97 24.08
CA LEU A 646 6.71 -16.84 24.09
C LEU A 646 7.38 -17.60 25.25
N GLN A 647 6.60 -18.37 26.04
CA GLN A 647 7.10 -19.18 27.17
C GLN A 647 7.93 -18.35 28.17
N THR A 648 7.53 -17.07 28.39
CA THR A 648 8.21 -16.17 29.31
C THR A 648 7.98 -16.63 30.75
N ALA A 649 9.05 -16.82 31.51
CA ALA A 649 8.97 -17.21 32.89
C ALA A 649 8.25 -16.17 33.77
N PRO A 650 7.46 -16.56 34.79
CA PRO A 650 6.92 -15.65 35.76
C PRO A 650 7.99 -14.87 36.52
N SER A 651 7.61 -13.75 37.14
CA SER A 651 8.51 -12.94 37.96
C SER A 651 9.03 -13.73 39.17
N GLY A 652 10.34 -13.62 39.45
CA GLY A 652 10.98 -14.35 40.51
C GLY A 652 11.00 -13.62 41.88
N SER A 653 10.40 -12.42 41.95
CA SER A 653 10.45 -11.56 43.14
C SER A 653 9.16 -10.76 43.30
N GLU A 654 8.86 -10.38 44.56
CA GLU A 654 7.77 -9.46 44.86
C GLU A 654 8.04 -8.04 44.37
N PRO A 655 6.99 -7.26 43.98
CA PRO A 655 7.13 -5.86 43.60
C PRO A 655 7.77 -5.01 44.73
N ALA A 656 8.61 -4.07 44.32
CA ALA A 656 9.12 -3.09 45.26
C ALA A 656 8.03 -2.08 45.63
N ARG A 657 7.57 -2.07 46.86
CA ARG A 657 6.56 -1.15 47.36
C ARG A 657 7.15 0.21 47.70
N LEU A 658 7.12 1.13 46.74
CA LEU A 658 7.53 2.51 46.97
C LEU A 658 6.42 3.31 47.66
N PRO A 659 6.76 4.20 48.64
CA PRO A 659 5.75 5.09 49.22
C PRO A 659 5.06 5.94 48.16
N VAL A 660 3.71 6.03 48.27
CA VAL A 660 2.87 6.84 47.37
C VAL A 660 2.58 8.21 47.97
N SER A 661 2.45 8.27 49.29
CA SER A 661 2.16 9.50 50.06
C SER A 661 3.15 9.65 51.23
N PHE A 662 3.17 10.83 51.79
CA PHE A 662 3.88 11.15 53.02
C PHE A 662 2.98 11.92 53.98
N GLU A 663 3.26 11.91 55.27
CA GLU A 663 2.52 12.67 56.26
C GLU A 663 3.00 14.13 56.34
N PRO A 664 2.05 15.11 56.51
CA PRO A 664 2.44 16.50 56.67
C PRO A 664 3.31 16.69 57.93
N GLY A 665 4.56 17.09 57.75
CA GLY A 665 5.51 17.29 58.82
C GLY A 665 6.73 16.38 58.78
N GLU A 666 6.73 15.36 57.93
CA GLU A 666 7.92 14.58 57.55
C GLU A 666 8.71 15.29 56.40
#